data_1bb875fd52bd881ef230e0daf1f726d8
#
_entry.id   1bb875fd52bd881ef230e0daf1f726d8
#
_cell.length_a   1.000
_cell.length_b   1.000
_cell.length_c   1.000
_cell.angle_alpha   90.00
_cell.angle_beta   90.00
_cell.angle_gamma   90.00
#
_symmetry.space_group_name_H-M   'P 1'
#
loop_
_entity.id
_entity.type
_entity.pdbx_description
1 polymer ?
#
loop_
_entity_poly.entity_id
_entity_poly.type
_entity_poly.pdbx_seq_one_letter_code
_entity_poly.pdbx_strand_id
1 'polypeptide(L)'
;MYLELQKRLGSRLRGLLEEKYGLLVENIPLEIPPDLKFGELATPIAFELARKLRKAPRIIAQEIVSALNGLEGFAGFEVAGAGYINARLDRAAGVRLVVGGESLARASSGLHSLVEHTSINPNKAAHIGHLRNAILGDTFVRLLRAAGQKVDVQNYIDNTGVQVADVVVGFLHLEGLPAAEVRQLLEELKGKGERIDYYCWDLYARTSQWYEQGTAEENEARKELRYATLHEIEHGGNETAEVAEVISTAVLRRHLETMLRLDIEYDFLPRESEILHLRFWEAAFEQLKQTGVLYFETEGKNQGCWVMTRPATAGRPGAETTEGAFDEDAKVIVRSNGTVTYVGKDIAYHLWKFGLLGKDFGYKPFFTYPERETYPKHECWISAEHGDEPHPHFGGAQAIYNVIDSRQSDPQANVIQALRGMGYTAQADHYTHFGYEMVALTPRCAVEMGYDVSEEDLTRPYIEVSGRKGFGVKADDLIDKLIAATRAEVDARQTGGADAESGRQRIAEQIAIGALRYFMLKFTRNSVIAFDFKDALSFEGETGPYIQYAVVRARNIFRKGGTTPEAALAEFAGADAGAYLTGEAGEDIWALWLRAARRTLVLEQCIATSEPAYLAKHAFQLAQEFNNFYHKHHILTEEDPARKTFLLATAAVSLRELIEVLSWLGIESPEAM
;
A
#
# COMPACT_ATOMS: atom_id res chain seq x y z
N MET A 1 -20.70 -3.20 -13.76
CA MET A 1 -20.98 -3.27 -15.22
C MET A 1 -19.96 -4.14 -15.95
N TYR A 2 -18.68 -3.78 -16.06
CA TYR A 2 -17.69 -4.53 -16.85
C TYR A 2 -17.58 -6.00 -16.43
N LEU A 3 -17.41 -6.31 -15.16
CA LEU A 3 -17.31 -7.70 -14.68
C LEU A 3 -18.54 -8.54 -15.01
N GLU A 4 -19.72 -7.95 -14.90
CA GLU A 4 -20.95 -8.63 -15.24
C GLU A 4 -21.04 -8.94 -16.76
N LEU A 5 -20.73 -7.95 -17.59
CA LEU A 5 -20.73 -8.12 -19.04
C LEU A 5 -19.62 -9.06 -19.54
N GLN A 6 -18.43 -8.99 -18.93
CA GLN A 6 -17.35 -9.94 -19.21
C GLN A 6 -17.74 -11.37 -18.82
N LYS A 7 -18.39 -11.55 -17.67
CA LYS A 7 -18.89 -12.87 -17.23
C LYS A 7 -19.95 -13.41 -18.19
N ARG A 8 -20.91 -12.58 -18.63
CA ARG A 8 -21.94 -12.97 -19.62
C ARG A 8 -21.31 -13.37 -20.94
N LEU A 9 -20.43 -12.53 -21.49
CA LEU A 9 -19.75 -12.81 -22.76
C LEU A 9 -18.85 -14.05 -22.65
N GLY A 10 -18.05 -14.14 -21.60
CA GLY A 10 -17.16 -15.30 -21.37
C GLY A 10 -17.94 -16.61 -21.22
N SER A 11 -19.07 -16.61 -20.50
CA SER A 11 -19.92 -17.80 -20.37
C SER A 11 -20.56 -18.19 -21.69
N ARG A 12 -21.07 -17.22 -22.48
CA ARG A 12 -21.63 -17.48 -23.80
C ARG A 12 -20.57 -18.01 -24.77
N LEU A 13 -19.36 -17.44 -24.76
CA LEU A 13 -18.25 -17.91 -25.58
C LEU A 13 -17.85 -19.34 -25.23
N ARG A 14 -17.71 -19.69 -23.95
CA ARG A 14 -17.40 -21.06 -23.52
C ARG A 14 -18.44 -22.05 -24.03
N GLY A 15 -19.73 -21.77 -23.80
CA GLY A 15 -20.79 -22.66 -24.32
C GLY A 15 -20.77 -22.78 -25.82
N LEU A 16 -20.53 -21.73 -26.56
CA LEU A 16 -20.44 -21.69 -28.01
C LEU A 16 -19.26 -22.51 -28.55
N LEU A 17 -18.09 -22.44 -27.89
CA LEU A 17 -16.90 -23.17 -28.25
C LEU A 17 -17.07 -24.68 -28.01
N GLU A 18 -17.74 -25.04 -26.93
CA GLU A 18 -18.11 -26.43 -26.65
C GLU A 18 -19.14 -26.98 -27.65
N GLU A 19 -20.25 -26.24 -27.84
CA GLU A 19 -21.33 -26.62 -28.77
C GLU A 19 -20.86 -26.80 -30.23
N LYS A 20 -20.06 -25.82 -30.72
CA LYS A 20 -19.71 -25.75 -32.13
C LYS A 20 -18.42 -26.47 -32.50
N TYR A 21 -17.46 -26.51 -31.58
CA TYR A 21 -16.13 -27.07 -31.87
C TYR A 21 -15.72 -28.23 -30.95
N GLY A 22 -16.54 -28.57 -29.94
CA GLY A 22 -16.20 -29.59 -28.94
C GLY A 22 -15.00 -29.22 -28.08
N LEU A 23 -14.71 -27.93 -27.93
CA LEU A 23 -13.55 -27.41 -27.19
C LEU A 23 -13.96 -26.88 -25.83
N LEU A 24 -13.40 -27.47 -24.77
CA LEU A 24 -13.48 -26.93 -23.41
C LEU A 24 -12.36 -25.90 -23.26
N VAL A 25 -12.73 -24.62 -23.04
CA VAL A 25 -11.82 -23.50 -22.79
C VAL A 25 -12.17 -22.90 -21.46
N GLU A 26 -11.27 -23.03 -20.48
CA GLU A 26 -11.51 -22.50 -19.13
C GLU A 26 -11.46 -20.97 -19.10
N ASN A 27 -10.44 -20.37 -19.71
CA ASN A 27 -10.22 -18.95 -19.72
C ASN A 27 -10.45 -18.35 -21.11
N ILE A 28 -11.35 -17.38 -21.20
CA ILE A 28 -11.57 -16.57 -22.40
C ILE A 28 -10.87 -15.22 -22.16
N PRO A 29 -9.84 -14.87 -22.94
CA PRO A 29 -9.22 -13.57 -22.81
C PRO A 29 -10.19 -12.46 -23.25
N LEU A 30 -10.52 -11.55 -22.34
CA LEU A 30 -11.37 -10.39 -22.60
C LEU A 30 -10.59 -9.12 -22.27
N GLU A 31 -10.55 -8.19 -23.21
CA GLU A 31 -9.76 -6.97 -23.16
C GLU A 31 -10.65 -5.75 -23.34
N ILE A 32 -10.21 -4.61 -22.80
CA ILE A 32 -10.78 -3.30 -23.13
C ILE A 32 -9.94 -2.69 -24.23
N PRO A 33 -10.51 -2.44 -25.43
CA PRO A 33 -9.77 -1.80 -26.52
C PRO A 33 -9.21 -0.42 -26.12
N PRO A 34 -8.07 -0.02 -26.67
CA PRO A 34 -7.44 1.26 -26.37
C PRO A 34 -8.25 2.48 -26.86
N ASP A 35 -9.12 2.27 -27.85
CA ASP A 35 -9.94 3.32 -28.48
C ASP A 35 -11.37 2.81 -28.63
N LEU A 36 -12.36 3.61 -28.22
CA LEU A 36 -13.79 3.28 -28.28
C LEU A 36 -14.29 3.00 -29.70
N LYS A 37 -13.60 3.47 -30.74
CA LYS A 37 -13.96 3.11 -32.13
C LYS A 37 -13.91 1.59 -32.36
N PHE A 38 -13.14 0.84 -31.57
CA PHE A 38 -13.08 -0.63 -31.61
C PHE A 38 -14.08 -1.32 -30.67
N GLY A 39 -14.98 -0.58 -30.05
CA GLY A 39 -15.92 -1.11 -29.06
C GLY A 39 -15.44 -0.97 -27.64
N GLU A 40 -16.23 -1.49 -26.72
CA GLU A 40 -15.99 -1.39 -25.27
C GLU A 40 -15.36 -2.65 -24.68
N LEU A 41 -15.47 -3.80 -25.37
CA LEU A 41 -14.80 -5.06 -25.04
C LEU A 41 -14.28 -5.72 -26.32
N ALA A 42 -13.24 -6.52 -26.19
CA ALA A 42 -12.72 -7.35 -27.28
C ALA A 42 -12.19 -8.68 -26.78
N THR A 43 -12.12 -9.66 -27.69
CA THR A 43 -11.44 -10.92 -27.42
C THR A 43 -10.56 -11.37 -28.58
N PRO A 44 -9.30 -11.76 -28.32
CA PRO A 44 -8.42 -12.35 -29.32
C PRO A 44 -8.60 -13.88 -29.45
N ILE A 45 -9.62 -14.49 -28.85
CA ILE A 45 -9.79 -15.94 -28.74
C ILE A 45 -9.65 -16.68 -30.07
N ALA A 46 -10.05 -16.06 -31.19
CA ALA A 46 -9.94 -16.69 -32.52
C ALA A 46 -8.49 -16.98 -32.93
N PHE A 47 -7.50 -16.22 -32.46
CA PHE A 47 -6.08 -16.48 -32.71
C PHE A 47 -5.60 -17.73 -31.95
N GLU A 48 -6.05 -17.93 -30.72
CA GLU A 48 -5.72 -19.12 -29.92
C GLU A 48 -6.33 -20.37 -30.53
N LEU A 49 -7.55 -20.27 -31.07
CA LEU A 49 -8.27 -21.37 -31.70
C LEU A 49 -7.75 -21.74 -33.10
N ALA A 50 -7.10 -20.80 -33.79
CA ALA A 50 -6.66 -20.97 -35.17
C ALA A 50 -5.78 -22.21 -35.37
N ARG A 51 -4.83 -22.46 -34.47
CA ARG A 51 -3.94 -23.60 -34.47
C ARG A 51 -4.69 -24.92 -34.16
N LYS A 52 -5.61 -24.88 -33.18
CA LYS A 52 -6.40 -26.04 -32.76
C LYS A 52 -7.39 -26.48 -33.86
N LEU A 53 -8.05 -25.52 -34.51
CA LEU A 53 -9.08 -25.73 -35.52
C LEU A 53 -8.53 -25.81 -36.96
N ARG A 54 -7.25 -25.50 -37.17
CA ARG A 54 -6.62 -25.41 -38.50
C ARG A 54 -7.39 -24.51 -39.48
N LYS A 55 -7.93 -23.41 -38.97
CA LYS A 55 -8.70 -22.40 -39.71
C LYS A 55 -8.07 -21.02 -39.53
N ALA A 56 -8.27 -20.13 -40.50
CA ALA A 56 -7.85 -18.73 -40.36
C ALA A 56 -8.61 -18.06 -39.20
N PRO A 57 -7.92 -17.27 -38.36
CA PRO A 57 -8.56 -16.60 -37.20
C PRO A 57 -9.77 -15.77 -37.58
N ARG A 58 -9.72 -15.07 -38.73
CA ARG A 58 -10.82 -14.26 -39.23
C ARG A 58 -12.08 -15.05 -39.53
N ILE A 59 -11.94 -16.29 -40.07
CA ILE A 59 -13.07 -17.19 -40.34
C ILE A 59 -13.67 -17.64 -39.03
N ILE A 60 -12.84 -18.02 -38.05
CA ILE A 60 -13.30 -18.42 -36.73
C ILE A 60 -14.06 -17.26 -36.04
N ALA A 61 -13.51 -16.06 -36.10
CA ALA A 61 -14.14 -14.85 -35.54
C ALA A 61 -15.51 -14.58 -36.19
N GLN A 62 -15.62 -14.70 -37.52
CA GLN A 62 -16.91 -14.56 -38.24
C GLN A 62 -17.95 -15.59 -37.80
N GLU A 63 -17.53 -16.86 -37.66
CA GLU A 63 -18.40 -17.93 -37.18
C GLU A 63 -18.89 -17.69 -35.74
N ILE A 64 -18.05 -17.13 -34.87
CA ILE A 64 -18.38 -16.80 -33.49
C ILE A 64 -19.32 -15.60 -33.44
N VAL A 65 -18.99 -14.50 -34.14
CA VAL A 65 -19.82 -13.27 -34.18
C VAL A 65 -21.25 -13.58 -34.64
N SER A 66 -21.42 -14.43 -35.66
CA SER A 66 -22.73 -14.82 -36.15
C SER A 66 -23.59 -15.53 -35.08
N ALA A 67 -22.95 -16.17 -34.10
CA ALA A 67 -23.64 -16.94 -33.06
C ALA A 67 -23.78 -16.13 -31.73
N LEU A 68 -23.17 -14.94 -31.64
CA LEU A 68 -23.26 -14.05 -30.46
C LEU A 68 -24.42 -13.04 -30.56
N ASN A 69 -25.08 -12.92 -31.72
CA ASN A 69 -26.15 -11.94 -31.92
C ASN A 69 -27.29 -12.14 -30.90
N GLY A 70 -27.77 -11.02 -30.33
CA GLY A 70 -28.86 -11.02 -29.35
C GLY A 70 -28.42 -11.31 -27.91
N LEU A 71 -27.11 -11.29 -27.61
CA LEU A 71 -26.64 -11.41 -26.23
C LEU A 71 -27.02 -10.16 -25.44
N GLU A 72 -27.71 -10.34 -24.33
CA GLU A 72 -28.20 -9.25 -23.46
C GLU A 72 -27.05 -8.37 -22.95
N GLY A 73 -27.21 -7.06 -23.05
CA GLY A 73 -26.22 -6.06 -22.67
C GLY A 73 -25.25 -5.65 -23.79
N PHE A 74 -25.40 -6.25 -24.98
CA PHE A 74 -24.59 -5.96 -26.15
C PHE A 74 -25.45 -5.47 -27.33
N ALA A 75 -25.04 -4.38 -27.95
CA ALA A 75 -25.66 -3.87 -29.16
C ALA A 75 -25.21 -4.62 -30.41
N GLY A 76 -24.02 -5.24 -30.37
CA GLY A 76 -23.52 -6.03 -31.49
C GLY A 76 -22.06 -6.45 -31.34
N PHE A 77 -21.63 -7.28 -32.30
CA PHE A 77 -20.28 -7.79 -32.38
C PHE A 77 -19.73 -7.63 -33.79
N GLU A 78 -18.46 -7.30 -33.93
CA GLU A 78 -17.81 -7.13 -35.22
C GLU A 78 -16.42 -7.80 -35.25
N VAL A 79 -16.00 -8.26 -36.43
CA VAL A 79 -14.65 -8.80 -36.63
C VAL A 79 -13.71 -7.68 -37.03
N ALA A 80 -12.66 -7.46 -36.25
CA ALA A 80 -11.64 -6.47 -36.50
C ALA A 80 -10.31 -7.12 -36.89
N GLY A 81 -9.61 -6.49 -37.84
CA GLY A 81 -8.30 -6.95 -38.30
C GLY A 81 -8.27 -8.40 -38.75
N ALA A 82 -7.27 -9.15 -38.29
CA ALA A 82 -7.03 -10.53 -38.68
C ALA A 82 -7.87 -11.57 -37.89
N GLY A 83 -8.69 -11.16 -36.92
CA GLY A 83 -9.50 -12.09 -36.14
C GLY A 83 -9.85 -11.66 -34.71
N TYR A 84 -9.69 -10.38 -34.35
CA TYR A 84 -10.28 -9.84 -33.12
C TYR A 84 -11.81 -9.84 -33.24
N ILE A 85 -12.47 -10.11 -32.13
CA ILE A 85 -13.92 -9.94 -31.98
C ILE A 85 -14.14 -8.77 -31.05
N ASN A 86 -14.65 -7.66 -31.61
CA ASN A 86 -15.00 -6.46 -30.85
C ASN A 86 -16.48 -6.51 -30.48
N ALA A 87 -16.82 -6.11 -29.25
CA ALA A 87 -18.15 -6.04 -28.72
C ALA A 87 -18.56 -4.58 -28.48
N ARG A 88 -19.72 -4.20 -28.99
CA ARG A 88 -20.40 -2.95 -28.72
C ARG A 88 -21.41 -3.17 -27.61
N LEU A 89 -21.32 -2.39 -26.54
CA LEU A 89 -22.29 -2.46 -25.45
C LEU A 89 -23.61 -1.79 -25.83
N ASP A 90 -24.72 -2.30 -25.31
CA ASP A 90 -25.98 -1.56 -25.23
C ASP A 90 -25.78 -0.44 -24.17
N ARG A 91 -25.65 0.79 -24.62
CA ARG A 91 -25.32 1.95 -23.78
C ARG A 91 -26.40 2.19 -22.72
N ALA A 92 -27.67 2.05 -23.07
CA ALA A 92 -28.78 2.20 -22.13
C ALA A 92 -28.75 1.11 -21.05
N ALA A 93 -28.47 -0.13 -21.43
CA ALA A 93 -28.29 -1.24 -20.48
C ALA A 93 -27.06 -1.02 -19.61
N GLY A 94 -25.94 -0.55 -20.19
CA GLY A 94 -24.73 -0.21 -19.46
C GLY A 94 -24.95 0.86 -18.39
N VAL A 95 -25.64 1.95 -18.73
CA VAL A 95 -26.01 3.00 -17.77
C VAL A 95 -26.86 2.45 -16.63
N ARG A 96 -27.89 1.64 -16.93
CA ARG A 96 -28.71 1.02 -15.87
C ARG A 96 -27.89 0.16 -14.91
N LEU A 97 -26.93 -0.61 -15.42
CA LEU A 97 -26.02 -1.40 -14.58
C LEU A 97 -25.15 -0.51 -13.67
N VAL A 98 -24.66 0.62 -14.19
CA VAL A 98 -23.84 1.54 -13.39
C VAL A 98 -24.69 2.30 -12.37
N VAL A 99 -25.89 2.77 -12.73
CA VAL A 99 -26.83 3.46 -11.81
C VAL A 99 -27.21 2.54 -10.65
N GLY A 100 -27.55 1.28 -10.94
CA GLY A 100 -27.91 0.29 -9.92
C GLY A 100 -26.81 0.04 -8.90
N GLY A 101 -25.59 0.47 -9.20
CA GLY A 101 -24.41 0.27 -8.39
C GLY A 101 -23.94 -1.19 -8.45
N GLU A 102 -22.66 -1.41 -8.61
CA GLU A 102 -22.10 -2.72 -8.25
C GLU A 102 -22.14 -2.78 -6.73
N SER A 103 -23.04 -3.61 -6.19
CA SER A 103 -22.90 -3.99 -4.78
C SER A 103 -21.54 -4.66 -4.64
N LEU A 104 -20.56 -3.93 -4.13
CA LEU A 104 -19.30 -4.49 -3.65
C LEU A 104 -19.51 -5.30 -2.36
N ALA A 105 -20.75 -5.50 -1.91
CA ALA A 105 -21.08 -6.60 -1.03
C ALA A 105 -20.74 -7.92 -1.76
N ARG A 106 -19.46 -8.08 -2.12
CA ARG A 106 -18.92 -9.41 -2.32
C ARG A 106 -19.16 -10.13 -1.01
N ALA A 107 -19.94 -11.19 -1.07
CA ALA A 107 -19.95 -12.17 0.00
C ALA A 107 -18.49 -12.32 0.40
N SER A 108 -18.18 -12.09 1.68
CA SER A 108 -16.83 -12.18 2.23
C SER A 108 -16.08 -13.25 1.44
N SER A 109 -14.95 -12.89 0.82
CA SER A 109 -14.18 -13.86 0.02
C SER A 109 -13.72 -15.04 0.88
N GLY A 110 -13.89 -14.95 2.20
CA GLY A 110 -13.38 -15.88 3.19
C GLY A 110 -11.86 -15.87 3.31
N LEU A 111 -11.17 -15.10 2.46
CA LEU A 111 -9.72 -15.01 2.49
C LEU A 111 -9.28 -14.12 3.66
N HIS A 112 -8.39 -14.67 4.50
CA HIS A 112 -7.72 -13.94 5.57
C HIS A 112 -6.32 -13.55 5.11
N SER A 113 -6.07 -12.27 4.96
CA SER A 113 -4.79 -11.69 4.56
C SER A 113 -4.15 -10.93 5.72
N LEU A 114 -2.82 -10.97 5.76
CA LEU A 114 -2.02 -10.19 6.69
C LEU A 114 -1.16 -9.22 5.88
N VAL A 115 -1.23 -7.94 6.22
CA VAL A 115 -0.38 -6.89 5.64
C VAL A 115 0.52 -6.33 6.73
N GLU A 116 1.81 -6.52 6.55
CA GLU A 116 2.82 -5.89 7.41
C GLU A 116 3.41 -4.69 6.69
N HIS A 117 3.37 -3.54 7.33
CA HIS A 117 3.93 -2.31 6.77
C HIS A 117 4.41 -1.36 7.86
N THR A 118 5.04 -0.27 7.44
CA THR A 118 5.63 0.77 8.28
C THR A 118 6.94 0.31 8.92
N SER A 119 6.93 -0.63 9.85
CA SER A 119 8.13 -1.31 10.44
C SER A 119 9.28 -0.36 10.75
N ILE A 120 8.98 0.72 11.52
CA ILE A 120 9.94 1.75 11.91
C ILE A 120 10.62 1.32 13.21
N ASN A 121 11.96 1.31 13.24
CA ASN A 121 12.69 1.07 14.47
C ASN A 121 12.38 2.15 15.50
N PRO A 122 11.96 1.76 16.72
CA PRO A 122 11.47 2.70 17.74
C PRO A 122 12.61 3.41 18.47
N ASN A 123 13.51 4.05 17.72
CA ASN A 123 14.70 4.70 18.22
C ASN A 123 14.72 6.22 18.05
N LYS A 124 13.94 6.77 17.14
CA LYS A 124 13.86 8.20 16.82
C LYS A 124 12.61 8.51 16.00
N ALA A 125 12.36 9.78 15.69
CA ALA A 125 11.21 10.21 14.88
C ALA A 125 11.14 9.51 13.51
N ALA A 126 9.93 9.31 13.04
CA ALA A 126 9.67 8.86 11.67
C ALA A 126 10.19 9.88 10.64
N HIS A 127 10.58 9.41 9.46
CA HIS A 127 11.03 10.26 8.36
C HIS A 127 10.23 10.03 7.08
N ILE A 128 10.42 10.87 6.07
CA ILE A 128 9.66 10.85 4.81
C ILE A 128 9.64 9.47 4.13
N GLY A 129 10.72 8.71 4.18
CA GLY A 129 10.77 7.34 3.62
C GLY A 129 9.79 6.39 4.29
N HIS A 130 9.54 6.54 5.59
CA HIS A 130 8.55 5.75 6.31
C HIS A 130 7.12 6.12 5.89
N LEU A 131 6.87 7.39 5.52
CA LEU A 131 5.56 7.82 5.03
C LEU A 131 5.17 7.09 3.76
N ARG A 132 6.11 6.85 2.84
CA ARG A 132 5.83 6.08 1.61
C ARG A 132 5.42 4.65 1.92
N ASN A 133 6.19 3.97 2.78
CA ASN A 133 5.86 2.62 3.23
C ASN A 133 4.45 2.55 3.83
N ALA A 134 4.18 3.41 4.81
CA ALA A 134 2.92 3.45 5.53
C ALA A 134 1.74 3.72 4.59
N ILE A 135 1.86 4.71 3.69
CA ILE A 135 0.80 5.07 2.74
C ILE A 135 0.55 3.95 1.72
N LEU A 136 1.59 3.30 1.19
CA LEU A 136 1.45 2.15 0.28
C LEU A 136 0.76 0.98 0.98
N GLY A 137 1.20 0.65 2.20
CA GLY A 137 0.64 -0.44 2.99
C GLY A 137 -0.82 -0.21 3.34
N ASP A 138 -1.15 0.95 3.91
CA ASP A 138 -2.53 1.30 4.27
C ASP A 138 -3.47 1.32 3.05
N THR A 139 -3.01 1.89 1.93
CA THR A 139 -3.79 1.88 0.69
C THR A 139 -4.06 0.44 0.24
N PHE A 140 -3.06 -0.44 0.31
CA PHE A 140 -3.24 -1.84 -0.06
C PHE A 140 -4.18 -2.59 0.89
N VAL A 141 -4.13 -2.30 2.20
CA VAL A 141 -5.11 -2.79 3.19
C VAL A 141 -6.54 -2.40 2.79
N ARG A 142 -6.75 -1.11 2.43
CA ARG A 142 -8.06 -0.61 1.99
C ARG A 142 -8.55 -1.32 0.73
N LEU A 143 -7.67 -1.60 -0.23
CA LEU A 143 -8.00 -2.36 -1.44
C LEU A 143 -8.41 -3.80 -1.13
N LEU A 144 -7.69 -4.50 -0.26
CA LEU A 144 -8.03 -5.87 0.15
C LEU A 144 -9.37 -5.92 0.90
N ARG A 145 -9.61 -4.96 1.81
CA ARG A 145 -10.90 -4.81 2.52
C ARG A 145 -12.04 -4.50 1.55
N ALA A 146 -11.83 -3.62 0.56
CA ALA A 146 -12.80 -3.33 -0.51
C ALA A 146 -13.10 -4.57 -1.37
N ALA A 147 -12.13 -5.48 -1.52
CA ALA A 147 -12.33 -6.78 -2.17
C ALA A 147 -13.03 -7.83 -1.28
N GLY A 148 -13.45 -7.47 -0.05
CA GLY A 148 -14.17 -8.36 0.87
C GLY A 148 -13.28 -9.33 1.65
N GLN A 149 -11.97 -9.07 1.75
CA GLN A 149 -11.06 -9.88 2.55
C GLN A 149 -11.07 -9.45 4.02
N LYS A 150 -10.87 -10.41 4.93
CA LYS A 150 -10.46 -10.11 6.30
C LYS A 150 -8.97 -9.73 6.27
N VAL A 151 -8.59 -8.58 6.82
CA VAL A 151 -7.21 -8.12 6.80
C VAL A 151 -6.75 -7.76 8.21
N ASP A 152 -5.70 -8.42 8.68
CA ASP A 152 -4.97 -8.04 9.88
C ASP A 152 -3.80 -7.14 9.47
N VAL A 153 -3.65 -5.99 10.15
CA VAL A 153 -2.63 -4.99 9.85
C VAL A 153 -1.57 -5.02 10.93
N GLN A 154 -0.33 -5.32 10.54
CA GLN A 154 0.78 -5.42 11.46
C GLN A 154 1.86 -4.36 11.18
N ASN A 155 2.44 -3.85 12.27
CA ASN A 155 3.62 -3.00 12.25
C ASN A 155 4.70 -3.67 13.10
N TYR A 156 5.68 -4.30 12.44
CA TYR A 156 6.78 -5.00 13.10
C TYR A 156 7.70 -4.03 13.83
N ILE A 157 8.01 -4.31 15.09
CA ILE A 157 8.78 -3.44 15.96
C ILE A 157 10.13 -4.08 16.29
N ASP A 158 11.16 -3.63 15.59
CA ASP A 158 12.57 -3.98 15.89
C ASP A 158 13.07 -3.16 17.09
N ASN A 159 12.72 -3.61 18.29
CA ASN A 159 13.11 -2.96 19.55
C ASN A 159 14.43 -3.49 20.13
N THR A 160 15.08 -4.44 19.46
CA THR A 160 16.35 -5.04 19.83
C THR A 160 17.46 -4.79 18.81
N GLY A 161 17.22 -3.94 17.81
CA GLY A 161 18.17 -3.67 16.73
C GLY A 161 19.30 -2.70 17.11
N VAL A 162 20.34 -2.69 16.27
CA VAL A 162 21.53 -1.82 16.45
C VAL A 162 21.17 -0.34 16.56
N GLN A 163 20.11 0.12 15.90
CA GLN A 163 19.70 1.53 15.95
C GLN A 163 19.11 1.91 17.33
N VAL A 164 18.42 1.00 18.00
CA VAL A 164 17.96 1.18 19.37
C VAL A 164 19.18 1.19 20.32
N ALA A 165 20.11 0.25 20.14
CA ALA A 165 21.34 0.20 20.92
C ALA A 165 22.13 1.51 20.85
N ASP A 166 22.22 2.15 19.66
CA ASP A 166 22.91 3.44 19.51
C ASP A 166 22.27 4.56 20.36
N VAL A 167 20.96 4.61 20.47
CA VAL A 167 20.28 5.60 21.33
C VAL A 167 20.48 5.28 22.80
N VAL A 168 20.43 3.99 23.17
CA VAL A 168 20.70 3.55 24.55
C VAL A 168 22.11 3.87 24.96
N VAL A 169 23.13 3.63 24.10
CA VAL A 169 24.51 4.08 24.32
C VAL A 169 24.56 5.61 24.54
N GLY A 170 23.81 6.37 23.74
CA GLY A 170 23.70 7.83 23.91
C GLY A 170 23.21 8.21 25.30
N PHE A 171 22.16 7.60 25.79
CA PHE A 171 21.64 7.88 27.15
C PHE A 171 22.61 7.46 28.23
N LEU A 172 23.10 6.23 28.20
CA LEU A 172 23.92 5.66 29.28
C LEU A 172 25.35 6.23 29.32
N HIS A 173 26.00 6.40 28.15
CA HIS A 173 27.44 6.70 28.07
C HIS A 173 27.76 8.13 27.63
N LEU A 174 26.90 8.79 26.86
CA LEU A 174 27.11 10.16 26.42
C LEU A 174 26.47 11.16 27.38
N GLU A 175 25.27 10.88 27.89
CA GLU A 175 24.51 11.72 28.81
C GLU A 175 24.56 11.24 30.27
N GLY A 176 24.91 9.98 30.51
CA GLY A 176 25.04 9.40 31.86
C GLY A 176 23.70 9.21 32.57
N LEU A 177 22.60 9.02 31.81
CA LEU A 177 21.25 8.89 32.35
C LEU A 177 20.83 7.41 32.48
N PRO A 178 20.72 6.88 33.71
CA PRO A 178 20.15 5.56 33.96
C PRO A 178 18.61 5.56 33.74
N ALA A 179 17.98 4.36 33.77
CA ALA A 179 16.57 4.18 33.45
C ALA A 179 15.62 5.10 34.24
N ALA A 180 15.90 5.33 35.52
CA ALA A 180 15.06 6.20 36.35
C ALA A 180 15.11 7.66 35.88
N GLU A 181 16.29 8.16 35.48
CA GLU A 181 16.47 9.55 35.00
C GLU A 181 15.90 9.70 33.58
N VAL A 182 15.98 8.65 32.73
CA VAL A 182 15.31 8.65 31.43
C VAL A 182 13.78 8.76 31.60
N ARG A 183 13.19 8.06 32.56
CA ARG A 183 11.74 8.21 32.87
C ARG A 183 11.41 9.63 33.34
N GLN A 184 12.25 10.25 34.18
CA GLN A 184 12.07 11.64 34.58
C GLN A 184 12.16 12.60 33.40
N LEU A 185 13.15 12.41 32.52
CA LEU A 185 13.30 13.20 31.29
C LEU A 185 12.04 13.12 30.41
N LEU A 186 11.43 11.93 30.27
CA LEU A 186 10.16 11.76 29.53
C LEU A 186 9.05 12.64 30.08
N GLU A 187 8.88 12.68 31.41
CA GLU A 187 7.87 13.54 32.04
C GLU A 187 8.19 15.03 31.91
N GLU A 188 9.46 15.41 31.98
CA GLU A 188 9.91 16.79 31.76
C GLU A 188 9.64 17.26 30.32
N LEU A 189 10.00 16.47 29.31
CA LEU A 189 9.72 16.76 27.91
C LEU A 189 8.22 16.92 27.66
N LYS A 190 7.42 15.99 28.19
CA LYS A 190 5.96 16.05 28.12
C LYS A 190 5.41 17.33 28.76
N GLY A 191 5.94 17.71 29.92
CA GLY A 191 5.55 18.96 30.62
C GLY A 191 5.88 20.23 29.84
N LYS A 192 6.92 20.20 29.01
CA LYS A 192 7.34 21.29 28.12
C LYS A 192 6.65 21.27 26.74
N GLY A 193 5.88 20.23 26.44
CA GLY A 193 5.33 20.00 25.10
C GLY A 193 6.38 19.57 24.06
N GLU A 194 7.53 19.10 24.52
CA GLU A 194 8.62 18.59 23.67
C GLU A 194 8.45 17.10 23.40
N ARG A 195 9.05 16.62 22.32
CA ARG A 195 8.87 15.25 21.83
C ARG A 195 10.11 14.41 22.08
N ILE A 196 9.94 13.24 22.70
CA ILE A 196 11.02 12.28 22.96
C ILE A 196 11.63 11.73 21.66
N ASP A 197 10.87 11.48 20.64
CA ASP A 197 11.35 10.96 19.36
C ASP A 197 12.24 11.99 18.63
N TYR A 198 12.00 13.29 18.81
CA TYR A 198 12.87 14.36 18.34
C TYR A 198 14.15 14.46 19.17
N TYR A 199 14.04 14.34 20.48
CA TYR A 199 15.20 14.26 21.35
C TYR A 199 16.12 13.07 20.99
N CYS A 200 15.53 11.89 20.79
CA CYS A 200 16.25 10.71 20.36
C CYS A 200 16.85 10.87 18.94
N TRP A 201 16.22 11.64 18.06
CA TRP A 201 16.78 11.96 16.75
C TRP A 201 18.12 12.68 16.86
N ASP A 202 18.17 13.71 17.71
CA ASP A 202 19.38 14.51 17.92
C ASP A 202 20.43 13.71 18.70
N LEU A 203 20.02 12.92 19.69
CA LEU A 203 20.90 12.02 20.45
C LEU A 203 21.52 10.96 19.55
N TYR A 204 20.76 10.33 18.68
CA TYR A 204 21.25 9.35 17.70
C TYR A 204 22.34 9.95 16.79
N ALA A 205 22.15 11.17 16.31
CA ALA A 205 23.13 11.87 15.49
C ALA A 205 24.41 12.15 16.29
N ARG A 206 24.28 12.66 17.53
CA ARG A 206 25.43 12.90 18.44
C ARG A 206 26.18 11.62 18.77
N THR A 207 25.48 10.54 19.06
CA THR A 207 26.09 9.23 19.34
C THR A 207 26.84 8.69 18.13
N SER A 208 26.27 8.82 16.91
CA SER A 208 26.94 8.44 15.68
C SER A 208 28.24 9.19 15.45
N GLN A 209 28.26 10.51 15.74
CA GLN A 209 29.46 11.32 15.67
C GLN A 209 30.48 10.95 16.77
N TRP A 210 30.01 10.66 18.00
CA TRP A 210 30.84 10.29 19.11
C TRP A 210 31.66 9.03 18.87
N TYR A 211 31.12 8.05 18.12
CA TYR A 211 31.87 6.86 17.72
C TYR A 211 33.11 7.16 16.85
N GLU A 212 33.18 8.33 16.23
CA GLU A 212 34.23 8.69 15.27
C GLU A 212 35.15 9.85 15.75
N GLN A 213 34.80 10.51 16.86
CA GLN A 213 35.50 11.73 17.34
C GLN A 213 36.70 11.48 18.22
N GLY A 214 37.04 10.24 18.56
CA GLY A 214 38.16 9.87 19.40
C GLY A 214 39.39 9.42 18.62
N THR A 215 40.40 8.97 19.36
CA THR A 215 41.51 8.22 18.79
C THR A 215 41.01 6.89 18.20
N ALA A 216 41.83 6.20 17.41
CA ALA A 216 41.48 4.89 16.84
C ALA A 216 41.12 3.85 17.93
N GLU A 217 41.82 3.86 19.04
CA GLU A 217 41.59 2.96 20.18
C GLU A 217 40.27 3.31 20.90
N GLU A 218 40.00 4.59 21.14
CA GLU A 218 38.73 5.05 21.74
C GLU A 218 37.55 4.75 20.85
N ASN A 219 37.68 4.95 19.56
CA ASN A 219 36.60 4.67 18.60
C ASN A 219 36.27 3.17 18.52
N GLU A 220 37.29 2.32 18.61
CA GLU A 220 37.07 0.88 18.66
C GLU A 220 36.39 0.46 19.97
N ALA A 221 36.86 0.97 21.11
CA ALA A 221 36.23 0.72 22.41
C ALA A 221 34.77 1.18 22.45
N ARG A 222 34.46 2.34 21.83
CA ARG A 222 33.06 2.83 21.70
C ARG A 222 32.19 1.95 20.82
N LYS A 223 32.73 1.39 19.74
CA LYS A 223 32.06 0.38 18.92
C LYS A 223 31.82 -0.93 19.67
N GLU A 224 32.77 -1.35 20.51
CA GLU A 224 32.58 -2.51 21.38
C GLU A 224 31.42 -2.28 22.37
N LEU A 225 31.27 -1.06 22.92
CA LEU A 225 30.12 -0.70 23.77
C LEU A 225 28.80 -0.87 23.04
N ARG A 226 28.71 -0.50 21.76
CA ARG A 226 27.52 -0.75 20.95
C ARG A 226 27.11 -2.22 20.93
N TYR A 227 28.08 -3.11 20.69
CA TYR A 227 27.80 -4.55 20.64
C TYR A 227 27.49 -5.14 22.02
N ALA A 228 28.15 -4.66 23.08
CA ALA A 228 27.83 -5.05 24.45
C ALA A 228 26.39 -4.61 24.82
N THR A 229 26.04 -3.36 24.52
CA THR A 229 24.68 -2.81 24.72
C THR A 229 23.64 -3.62 23.97
N LEU A 230 23.88 -3.94 22.70
CA LEU A 230 22.99 -4.79 21.90
C LEU A 230 22.76 -6.16 22.56
N HIS A 231 23.83 -6.80 23.02
CA HIS A 231 23.76 -8.10 23.69
C HIS A 231 22.98 -8.01 25.02
N GLU A 232 23.17 -6.95 25.81
CA GLU A 232 22.42 -6.72 27.04
C GLU A 232 20.92 -6.48 26.79
N ILE A 233 20.57 -5.77 25.72
CA ILE A 233 19.19 -5.57 25.29
C ILE A 233 18.54 -6.91 24.91
N GLU A 234 19.22 -7.72 24.09
CA GLU A 234 18.73 -9.05 23.68
C GLU A 234 18.57 -10.01 24.88
N HIS A 235 19.47 -9.91 25.86
CA HIS A 235 19.44 -10.77 27.05
C HIS A 235 18.27 -10.41 27.99
N GLY A 236 17.94 -9.13 28.09
CA GLY A 236 16.89 -8.64 28.98
C GLY A 236 17.25 -8.69 30.47
N GLY A 237 16.35 -8.18 31.31
CA GLY A 237 16.47 -8.29 32.78
C GLY A 237 17.58 -7.47 33.42
N ASN A 238 18.13 -6.46 32.73
CA ASN A 238 19.16 -5.54 33.17
C ASN A 238 18.77 -4.09 32.91
N GLU A 239 19.54 -3.13 33.45
CA GLU A 239 19.27 -1.71 33.31
C GLU A 239 19.31 -1.22 31.85
N THR A 240 20.23 -1.74 31.05
CA THR A 240 20.35 -1.40 29.63
C THR A 240 19.08 -1.78 28.84
N ALA A 241 18.55 -2.97 29.09
CA ALA A 241 17.30 -3.43 28.50
C ALA A 241 16.09 -2.60 29.02
N GLU A 242 16.11 -2.16 30.28
CA GLU A 242 15.08 -1.28 30.84
C GLU A 242 15.08 0.09 30.14
N VAL A 243 16.24 0.70 29.92
CA VAL A 243 16.38 1.95 29.15
C VAL A 243 15.83 1.75 27.73
N ALA A 244 16.20 0.66 27.05
CA ALA A 244 15.72 0.34 25.71
C ALA A 244 14.19 0.21 25.66
N GLU A 245 13.57 -0.47 26.62
CA GLU A 245 12.12 -0.65 26.71
C GLU A 245 11.38 0.68 26.96
N VAL A 246 11.91 1.52 27.87
CA VAL A 246 11.35 2.84 28.16
C VAL A 246 11.33 3.72 26.91
N ILE A 247 12.47 3.78 26.21
CA ILE A 247 12.64 4.62 25.02
C ILE A 247 11.80 4.10 23.85
N SER A 248 11.95 2.80 23.55
CA SER A 248 11.24 2.21 22.40
C SER A 248 9.72 2.31 22.56
N THR A 249 9.21 2.09 23.77
CA THR A 249 7.78 2.26 24.07
C THR A 249 7.31 3.71 23.85
N ALA A 250 8.07 4.69 24.34
CA ALA A 250 7.72 6.09 24.22
C ALA A 250 7.78 6.58 22.76
N VAL A 251 8.83 6.20 22.02
CA VAL A 251 8.99 6.54 20.60
C VAL A 251 7.92 5.86 19.75
N LEU A 252 7.61 4.58 20.02
CA LEU A 252 6.58 3.84 19.30
C LEU A 252 5.21 4.53 19.40
N ARG A 253 4.83 5.03 20.58
CA ARG A 253 3.59 5.82 20.74
C ARG A 253 3.58 7.05 19.83
N ARG A 254 4.71 7.75 19.70
CA ARG A 254 4.84 8.89 18.77
C ARG A 254 4.71 8.48 17.33
N HIS A 255 5.27 7.32 16.94
CA HIS A 255 5.07 6.78 15.59
C HIS A 255 3.59 6.53 15.28
N LEU A 256 2.83 5.93 16.22
CA LEU A 256 1.41 5.70 16.04
C LEU A 256 0.62 7.01 15.90
N GLU A 257 0.95 8.04 16.71
CA GLU A 257 0.35 9.37 16.61
C GLU A 257 0.67 10.02 15.25
N THR A 258 1.91 9.92 14.76
CA THR A 258 2.30 10.42 13.43
C THR A 258 1.52 9.72 12.31
N MET A 259 1.37 8.40 12.38
CA MET A 259 0.63 7.64 11.38
C MET A 259 -0.87 7.93 11.43
N LEU A 260 -1.42 8.17 12.63
CA LEU A 260 -2.82 8.56 12.81
C LEU A 260 -3.15 9.89 12.11
N ARG A 261 -2.21 10.82 12.03
CA ARG A 261 -2.37 12.07 11.24
C ARG A 261 -2.60 11.80 9.75
N LEU A 262 -2.14 10.65 9.26
CA LEU A 262 -2.33 10.19 7.88
C LEU A 262 -3.54 9.26 7.71
N ASP A 263 -4.36 9.08 8.75
CA ASP A 263 -5.47 8.10 8.78
C ASP A 263 -4.99 6.65 8.63
N ILE A 264 -3.84 6.31 9.25
CA ILE A 264 -3.23 4.98 9.21
C ILE A 264 -3.24 4.37 10.61
N GLU A 265 -3.76 3.15 10.72
CA GLU A 265 -3.94 2.41 11.95
C GLU A 265 -3.44 0.97 11.82
N TYR A 266 -3.16 0.34 12.97
CA TYR A 266 -2.66 -1.02 13.06
C TYR A 266 -3.49 -1.83 14.03
N ASP A 267 -3.57 -3.14 13.79
CA ASP A 267 -4.25 -4.07 14.69
C ASP A 267 -3.27 -4.66 15.69
N PHE A 268 -2.01 -4.94 15.26
CA PHE A 268 -1.02 -5.63 16.07
C PHE A 268 0.41 -5.11 15.85
N LEU A 269 1.17 -5.03 16.95
CA LEU A 269 2.55 -4.58 17.03
C LEU A 269 3.43 -5.73 17.56
N PRO A 270 3.87 -6.67 16.71
CA PRO A 270 4.80 -7.71 17.12
C PRO A 270 6.19 -7.12 17.37
N ARG A 271 6.78 -7.40 18.54
CA ARG A 271 8.13 -6.98 18.91
C ARG A 271 9.15 -8.08 18.65
N GLU A 272 10.32 -7.72 18.15
CA GLU A 272 11.40 -8.66 17.93
C GLU A 272 11.87 -9.32 19.24
N SER A 273 11.91 -8.57 20.35
CA SER A 273 12.24 -9.11 21.67
C SER A 273 11.40 -10.31 22.05
N GLU A 274 10.09 -10.30 21.76
CA GLU A 274 9.18 -11.39 22.09
C GLU A 274 9.40 -12.63 21.22
N ILE A 275 9.80 -12.44 19.96
CA ILE A 275 10.20 -13.54 19.07
C ILE A 275 11.40 -14.29 19.65
N LEU A 276 12.34 -13.55 20.27
CA LEU A 276 13.50 -14.12 20.95
C LEU A 276 13.12 -14.80 22.27
N HIS A 277 12.41 -14.09 23.16
CA HIS A 277 12.07 -14.57 24.49
C HIS A 277 11.12 -15.80 24.45
N LEU A 278 10.14 -15.82 23.54
CA LEU A 278 9.22 -16.94 23.32
C LEU A 278 9.86 -18.09 22.53
N ARG A 279 11.10 -17.95 22.13
CA ARG A 279 11.89 -18.98 21.44
C ARG A 279 11.21 -19.47 20.15
N PHE A 280 10.72 -18.54 19.34
CA PHE A 280 10.12 -18.85 18.04
C PHE A 280 11.14 -19.51 17.10
N TRP A 281 12.37 -19.04 17.15
CA TRP A 281 13.44 -19.61 16.35
C TRP A 281 13.71 -21.09 16.69
N GLU A 282 13.71 -21.47 17.96
CA GLU A 282 13.95 -22.88 18.34
C GLU A 282 12.88 -23.80 17.72
N ALA A 283 11.62 -23.39 17.74
CA ALA A 283 10.53 -24.13 17.10
C ALA A 283 10.70 -24.21 15.56
N ALA A 284 11.06 -23.11 14.92
CA ALA A 284 11.34 -23.06 13.48
C ALA A 284 12.57 -23.90 13.11
N PHE A 285 13.65 -23.84 13.91
CA PHE A 285 14.87 -24.57 13.70
C PHE A 285 14.65 -26.09 13.67
N GLU A 286 13.87 -26.61 14.63
CA GLU A 286 13.56 -28.03 14.65
C GLU A 286 12.72 -28.47 13.44
N GLN A 287 11.79 -27.64 13.00
CA GLN A 287 10.98 -27.94 11.79
C GLN A 287 11.86 -27.90 10.52
N LEU A 288 12.72 -26.90 10.36
CA LEU A 288 13.65 -26.76 9.23
C LEU A 288 14.64 -27.93 9.15
N LYS A 289 15.10 -28.39 10.31
CA LYS A 289 16.01 -29.53 10.42
C LYS A 289 15.32 -30.84 10.08
N GLN A 290 14.10 -31.08 10.61
CA GLN A 290 13.33 -32.29 10.33
C GLN A 290 12.96 -32.44 8.85
N THR A 291 12.73 -31.32 8.16
CA THR A 291 12.42 -31.30 6.73
C THR A 291 13.65 -31.34 5.82
N GLY A 292 14.86 -31.29 6.40
CA GLY A 292 16.11 -31.30 5.64
C GLY A 292 16.42 -29.98 4.90
N VAL A 293 15.66 -28.92 5.16
CA VAL A 293 15.91 -27.58 4.60
C VAL A 293 17.18 -26.96 5.18
N LEU A 294 17.44 -27.26 6.47
CA LEU A 294 18.61 -26.84 7.18
C LEU A 294 19.53 -28.03 7.42
N TYR A 295 20.81 -27.90 7.06
CA TYR A 295 21.84 -28.89 7.31
C TYR A 295 23.09 -28.27 7.92
N PHE A 296 23.87 -29.08 8.65
CA PHE A 296 25.10 -28.64 9.26
C PHE A 296 26.28 -28.87 8.29
N GLU A 297 26.98 -27.79 7.93
CA GLU A 297 28.11 -27.87 7.00
C GLU A 297 29.39 -28.26 7.77
N THR A 298 29.92 -29.45 7.47
CA THR A 298 31.09 -30.00 8.15
C THR A 298 32.41 -29.65 7.47
N GLU A 299 32.37 -29.24 6.21
CA GLU A 299 33.53 -28.90 5.38
C GLU A 299 33.15 -27.70 4.48
N GLY A 300 34.17 -26.99 3.95
CA GLY A 300 33.94 -25.89 3.01
C GLY A 300 33.91 -24.51 3.64
N LYS A 301 33.37 -23.53 2.93
CA LYS A 301 33.39 -22.10 3.28
C LYS A 301 32.58 -21.78 4.54
N ASN A 302 31.51 -22.51 4.80
CA ASN A 302 30.63 -22.28 5.95
C ASN A 302 30.78 -23.37 7.02
N GLN A 303 31.96 -23.99 7.13
CA GLN A 303 32.20 -25.04 8.10
C GLN A 303 31.79 -24.64 9.52
N GLY A 304 31.03 -25.53 10.18
CA GLY A 304 30.52 -25.31 11.52
C GLY A 304 29.22 -24.47 11.58
N CYS A 305 28.68 -24.08 10.45
CA CYS A 305 27.43 -23.35 10.37
C CYS A 305 26.25 -24.26 10.00
N TRP A 306 25.02 -23.84 10.39
CA TRP A 306 23.81 -24.38 9.80
C TRP A 306 23.41 -23.52 8.60
N VAL A 307 23.25 -24.18 7.45
CA VAL A 307 23.02 -23.51 6.18
C VAL A 307 21.74 -24.02 5.52
N MET A 308 21.14 -23.18 4.73
CA MET A 308 19.97 -23.47 3.90
C MET A 308 20.41 -23.50 2.43
N THR A 309 20.10 -24.59 1.74
CA THR A 309 20.38 -24.73 0.31
C THR A 309 19.62 -23.67 -0.48
N ARG A 310 20.28 -22.98 -1.41
CA ARG A 310 19.61 -22.16 -2.41
C ARG A 310 19.28 -23.05 -3.62
N PRO A 311 18.08 -22.97 -4.21
CA PRO A 311 17.85 -23.59 -5.50
C PRO A 311 18.82 -22.94 -6.49
N ALA A 312 19.56 -23.76 -7.22
CA ALA A 312 20.39 -23.31 -8.32
C ALA A 312 19.52 -22.35 -9.15
N THR A 313 20.02 -21.14 -9.40
CA THR A 313 19.31 -20.12 -10.17
C THR A 313 18.77 -20.75 -11.43
N ALA A 314 17.45 -20.90 -11.51
CA ALA A 314 16.74 -21.39 -12.69
C ALA A 314 17.00 -20.41 -13.84
N GLY A 315 18.08 -20.64 -14.60
CA GLY A 315 18.46 -19.73 -15.66
C GLY A 315 19.79 -20.03 -16.37
N ARG A 316 20.54 -21.06 -15.96
CA ARG A 316 21.67 -21.54 -16.79
C ARG A 316 21.35 -22.94 -17.33
N PRO A 317 21.04 -23.07 -18.62
CA PRO A 317 20.98 -24.37 -19.27
C PRO A 317 22.41 -24.99 -19.27
N GLY A 318 22.62 -26.08 -18.55
CA GLY A 318 23.83 -26.86 -18.63
C GLY A 318 24.61 -27.13 -17.35
N ALA A 319 24.10 -26.80 -16.14
CA ALA A 319 24.72 -27.24 -14.90
C ALA A 319 24.17 -28.63 -14.54
N GLU A 320 24.95 -29.67 -14.82
CA GLU A 320 24.73 -31.01 -14.25
C GLU A 320 24.93 -30.93 -12.74
N THR A 321 23.92 -31.31 -11.97
CA THR A 321 24.04 -31.51 -10.51
C THR A 321 24.88 -32.75 -10.26
N THR A 322 26.16 -32.56 -9.99
CA THR A 322 27.01 -33.61 -9.43
C THR A 322 26.65 -33.79 -7.95
N GLU A 323 26.16 -34.97 -7.57
CA GLU A 323 26.02 -35.37 -6.19
C GLU A 323 27.39 -35.18 -5.49
N GLY A 324 27.43 -34.27 -4.47
CA GLY A 324 28.62 -34.01 -3.67
C GLY A 324 29.31 -32.67 -3.89
N ALA A 325 28.82 -31.79 -4.75
CA ALA A 325 29.30 -30.41 -4.84
C ALA A 325 28.74 -29.58 -3.67
N PHE A 326 29.62 -29.01 -2.84
CA PHE A 326 29.27 -28.03 -1.82
C PHE A 326 28.56 -26.84 -2.52
N ASP A 327 27.39 -26.46 -2.02
CA ASP A 327 26.69 -25.29 -2.50
C ASP A 327 27.39 -24.02 -2.05
N GLU A 328 28.29 -23.48 -2.90
CA GLU A 328 29.04 -22.25 -2.60
C GLU A 328 28.13 -21.06 -2.32
N ASP A 329 26.86 -21.13 -2.73
CA ASP A 329 25.81 -20.11 -2.56
C ASP A 329 24.86 -20.40 -1.38
N ALA A 330 25.13 -21.42 -0.55
CA ALA A 330 24.30 -21.74 0.61
C ALA A 330 24.19 -20.56 1.59
N LYS A 331 22.98 -20.30 2.08
CA LYS A 331 22.74 -19.21 3.02
C LYS A 331 22.99 -19.65 4.46
N VAL A 332 23.88 -18.98 5.16
CA VAL A 332 24.13 -19.21 6.60
C VAL A 332 22.94 -18.71 7.40
N ILE A 333 22.32 -19.62 8.15
CA ILE A 333 21.18 -19.34 9.05
C ILE A 333 21.64 -19.28 10.50
N VAL A 334 22.50 -20.22 10.93
CA VAL A 334 23.16 -20.16 12.24
C VAL A 334 24.66 -20.23 12.04
N ARG A 335 25.37 -19.28 12.60
CA ARG A 335 26.84 -19.20 12.54
C ARG A 335 27.48 -20.27 13.39
N SER A 336 28.76 -20.53 13.16
CA SER A 336 29.54 -21.51 13.90
C SER A 336 29.67 -21.26 15.43
N ASN A 337 29.47 -20.01 15.85
CA ASN A 337 29.38 -19.61 17.26
C ASN A 337 27.96 -19.75 17.88
N GLY A 338 26.99 -20.31 17.14
CA GLY A 338 25.64 -20.50 17.59
C GLY A 338 24.71 -19.28 17.38
N THR A 339 25.22 -18.16 16.85
CA THR A 339 24.39 -16.96 16.61
C THR A 339 23.46 -17.14 15.42
N VAL A 340 22.19 -16.95 15.64
CA VAL A 340 21.14 -16.96 14.59
C VAL A 340 21.23 -15.67 13.77
N THR A 341 21.19 -15.80 12.44
CA THR A 341 21.13 -14.64 11.56
C THR A 341 19.71 -14.07 11.51
N TYR A 342 19.57 -12.83 11.03
CA TYR A 342 18.25 -12.21 10.84
C TYR A 342 17.31 -13.05 9.96
N VAL A 343 17.84 -13.78 8.98
CA VAL A 343 17.03 -14.67 8.11
C VAL A 343 16.35 -15.78 8.92
N GLY A 344 17.02 -16.34 9.92
CA GLY A 344 16.41 -17.35 10.79
C GLY A 344 15.24 -16.80 11.61
N LYS A 345 15.39 -15.59 12.15
CA LYS A 345 14.33 -14.89 12.88
C LYS A 345 13.14 -14.60 11.95
N ASP A 346 13.40 -14.13 10.72
CA ASP A 346 12.37 -13.85 9.72
C ASP A 346 11.58 -15.11 9.33
N ILE A 347 12.25 -16.24 9.12
CA ILE A 347 11.58 -17.51 8.82
C ILE A 347 10.65 -17.91 9.97
N ALA A 348 11.12 -17.85 11.21
CA ALA A 348 10.33 -18.20 12.39
C ALA A 348 9.07 -17.33 12.50
N TYR A 349 9.22 -16.03 12.31
CA TYR A 349 8.11 -15.09 12.36
C TYR A 349 7.10 -15.32 11.24
N HIS A 350 7.55 -15.64 10.02
CA HIS A 350 6.65 -15.94 8.91
C HIS A 350 5.92 -17.29 9.06
N LEU A 351 6.54 -18.28 9.69
CA LEU A 351 5.84 -19.51 10.08
C LEU A 351 4.71 -19.20 11.06
N TRP A 352 4.91 -18.28 12.01
CA TRP A 352 3.84 -17.83 12.89
C TRP A 352 2.73 -17.08 12.11
N LYS A 353 3.08 -16.16 11.20
CA LYS A 353 2.11 -15.43 10.37
C LYS A 353 1.16 -16.38 9.62
N PHE A 354 1.68 -17.52 9.14
CA PHE A 354 0.89 -18.55 8.48
C PHE A 354 0.23 -19.57 9.44
N GLY A 355 0.43 -19.45 10.75
CA GLY A 355 -0.09 -20.39 11.73
C GLY A 355 0.62 -21.75 11.74
N LEU A 356 1.86 -21.83 11.22
CA LEU A 356 2.63 -23.06 11.03
C LEU A 356 3.64 -23.31 12.14
N LEU A 357 3.91 -22.32 13.01
CA LEU A 357 4.97 -22.39 14.02
C LEU A 357 4.60 -23.28 15.23
N GLY A 358 3.32 -23.39 15.56
CA GLY A 358 2.84 -24.08 16.76
C GLY A 358 3.10 -23.33 18.07
N LYS A 359 3.46 -22.04 17.99
CA LYS A 359 3.63 -21.12 19.11
C LYS A 359 2.90 -19.82 18.82
N ASP A 360 2.54 -19.08 19.87
CA ASP A 360 1.87 -17.80 19.76
C ASP A 360 2.47 -16.78 20.73
N PHE A 361 2.19 -15.50 20.54
CA PHE A 361 2.47 -14.41 21.46
C PHE A 361 1.44 -14.37 22.58
N GLY A 362 1.78 -13.76 23.71
CA GLY A 362 0.81 -13.08 24.54
C GLY A 362 0.47 -11.72 23.93
N TYR A 363 -0.71 -11.18 24.23
CA TYR A 363 -1.21 -9.93 23.68
C TYR A 363 -1.63 -8.98 24.79
N LYS A 364 -1.22 -7.69 24.68
CA LYS A 364 -1.65 -6.63 25.60
C LYS A 364 -2.19 -5.44 24.85
N PRO A 365 -3.23 -4.76 25.34
CA PRO A 365 -3.66 -3.48 24.78
C PRO A 365 -2.50 -2.47 24.86
N PHE A 366 -2.28 -1.72 23.80
CA PHE A 366 -1.18 -0.76 23.75
C PHE A 366 -1.62 0.65 23.40
N PHE A 367 -2.47 0.80 22.39
CA PHE A 367 -2.89 2.10 21.90
C PHE A 367 -4.36 2.03 21.49
N THR A 368 -5.17 2.99 21.95
CA THR A 368 -6.59 3.06 21.59
C THR A 368 -6.77 4.10 20.50
N TYR A 369 -7.18 3.67 19.32
CA TYR A 369 -7.56 4.58 18.24
C TYR A 369 -8.94 5.19 18.53
N PRO A 370 -9.10 6.51 18.37
CA PRO A 370 -10.37 7.18 18.56
C PRO A 370 -11.39 6.77 17.48
N GLU A 371 -12.68 6.84 17.84
CA GLU A 371 -13.72 6.73 16.82
C GLU A 371 -13.63 7.88 15.81
N ARG A 372 -13.71 7.52 14.53
CA ARG A 372 -13.71 8.46 13.40
C ARG A 372 -14.80 8.09 12.42
N GLU A 373 -15.13 9.00 11.50
CA GLU A 373 -16.20 8.80 10.51
C GLU A 373 -16.03 7.50 9.71
N THR A 374 -14.80 7.13 9.41
CA THR A 374 -14.44 5.96 8.59
C THR A 374 -14.11 4.70 9.38
N TYR A 375 -13.78 4.84 10.67
CA TYR A 375 -13.33 3.73 11.52
C TYR A 375 -13.94 3.79 12.92
N PRO A 376 -14.50 2.67 13.43
CA PRO A 376 -14.92 2.58 14.81
C PRO A 376 -13.71 2.66 15.75
N LYS A 377 -13.95 3.06 17.00
CA LYS A 377 -12.94 2.97 18.05
C LYS A 377 -12.44 1.53 18.17
N HIS A 378 -11.13 1.32 18.15
CA HIS A 378 -10.54 0.00 18.36
C HIS A 378 -9.20 0.05 19.09
N GLU A 379 -8.80 -1.10 19.63
CA GLU A 379 -7.53 -1.29 20.33
C GLU A 379 -6.47 -1.84 19.37
N CYS A 380 -5.29 -1.22 19.42
CA CYS A 380 -4.07 -1.78 18.85
C CYS A 380 -3.35 -2.59 19.94
N TRP A 381 -3.01 -3.82 19.63
CA TRP A 381 -2.39 -4.76 20.55
C TRP A 381 -0.87 -4.81 20.33
N ILE A 382 -0.13 -5.11 21.39
CA ILE A 382 1.32 -5.34 21.32
C ILE A 382 1.63 -6.76 21.82
N SER A 383 2.67 -7.37 21.24
CA SER A 383 3.14 -8.68 21.71
C SER A 383 3.71 -8.61 23.13
N ALA A 384 3.53 -9.69 23.87
CA ALA A 384 4.06 -9.89 25.22
C ALA A 384 4.36 -11.37 25.46
N GLU A 385 5.15 -11.70 26.50
CA GLU A 385 5.33 -13.08 26.94
C GLU A 385 4.04 -13.66 27.54
N HIS A 386 3.33 -12.83 28.31
CA HIS A 386 2.04 -13.17 28.92
C HIS A 386 1.01 -12.13 28.51
N GLY A 387 -0.11 -12.60 27.96
CA GLY A 387 -1.19 -11.75 27.49
C GLY A 387 -2.29 -11.51 28.50
N ASP A 388 -3.13 -10.53 28.19
CA ASP A 388 -4.37 -10.23 28.90
C ASP A 388 -5.54 -10.91 28.17
N GLU A 389 -6.42 -11.58 28.90
CA GLU A 389 -7.61 -12.22 28.34
C GLU A 389 -8.88 -11.37 28.59
N PRO A 390 -9.84 -11.29 27.66
CA PRO A 390 -9.80 -11.88 26.31
C PRO A 390 -9.00 -11.00 25.31
N HIS A 391 -8.37 -11.64 24.31
CA HIS A 391 -7.65 -10.94 23.25
C HIS A 391 -8.02 -11.47 21.85
N PRO A 392 -7.85 -10.68 20.77
CA PRO A 392 -7.94 -11.16 19.39
C PRO A 392 -6.82 -12.16 19.09
N HIS A 393 -7.05 -13.02 18.12
CA HIS A 393 -5.98 -13.84 17.53
C HIS A 393 -5.47 -13.18 16.27
N PHE A 394 -4.15 -13.04 16.19
CA PHE A 394 -3.42 -12.57 15.03
C PHE A 394 -2.59 -13.72 14.45
N GLY A 395 -2.20 -13.62 13.19
CA GLY A 395 -1.53 -14.72 12.50
C GLY A 395 -2.52 -15.75 11.93
N GLY A 396 -1.99 -16.87 11.41
CA GLY A 396 -2.79 -17.88 10.72
C GLY A 396 -3.39 -17.39 9.41
N ALA A 397 -2.79 -16.40 8.75
CA ALA A 397 -3.25 -15.85 7.49
C ALA A 397 -3.06 -16.83 6.32
N GLN A 398 -3.89 -16.70 5.30
CA GLN A 398 -3.80 -17.47 4.06
C GLN A 398 -2.93 -16.76 3.01
N ALA A 399 -2.82 -15.44 3.08
CA ALA A 399 -1.95 -14.62 2.24
C ALA A 399 -1.22 -13.57 3.08
N ILE A 400 0.03 -13.33 2.77
CA ILE A 400 0.88 -12.35 3.46
C ILE A 400 1.47 -11.37 2.45
N TYR A 401 1.38 -10.09 2.79
CA TYR A 401 1.99 -8.99 2.05
C TYR A 401 2.94 -8.23 2.97
N ASN A 402 4.24 -8.30 2.67
CA ASN A 402 5.28 -7.56 3.38
C ASN A 402 5.66 -6.31 2.58
N VAL A 403 5.25 -5.13 3.07
CA VAL A 403 5.58 -3.84 2.46
C VAL A 403 6.93 -3.38 2.99
N ILE A 404 7.97 -3.62 2.22
CA ILE A 404 9.35 -3.36 2.64
C ILE A 404 10.21 -2.91 1.46
N ASP A 405 11.25 -2.12 1.73
CA ASP A 405 12.19 -1.59 0.74
C ASP A 405 12.71 -2.69 -0.22
N SER A 406 12.85 -2.38 -1.50
CA SER A 406 13.30 -3.30 -2.56
C SER A 406 14.69 -3.91 -2.26
N ARG A 407 15.54 -3.21 -1.50
CA ARG A 407 16.85 -3.69 -1.07
C ARG A 407 16.78 -4.88 -0.12
N GLN A 408 15.60 -5.16 0.46
CA GLN A 408 15.35 -6.32 1.32
C GLN A 408 14.83 -7.56 0.55
N SER A 409 14.99 -7.59 -0.77
CA SER A 409 14.50 -8.70 -1.62
C SER A 409 15.18 -10.05 -1.29
N ASP A 410 16.48 -10.06 -0.96
CA ASP A 410 17.19 -11.31 -0.62
C ASP A 410 16.66 -11.98 0.67
N PRO A 411 16.48 -11.27 1.80
CA PRO A 411 15.82 -11.85 2.97
C PRO A 411 14.44 -12.42 2.66
N GLN A 412 13.62 -11.72 1.90
CA GLN A 412 12.27 -12.15 1.55
C GLN A 412 12.28 -13.42 0.68
N ALA A 413 13.20 -13.50 -0.28
CA ALA A 413 13.40 -14.69 -1.11
C ALA A 413 13.79 -15.91 -0.27
N ASN A 414 14.62 -15.74 0.77
CA ASN A 414 15.01 -16.81 1.68
C ASN A 414 13.81 -17.36 2.48
N VAL A 415 12.88 -16.51 2.90
CA VAL A 415 11.64 -16.95 3.57
C VAL A 415 10.78 -17.82 2.63
N ILE A 416 10.57 -17.36 1.39
CA ILE A 416 9.82 -18.12 0.37
C ILE A 416 10.47 -19.48 0.12
N GLN A 417 11.81 -19.52 0.03
CA GLN A 417 12.56 -20.74 -0.16
C GLN A 417 12.41 -21.70 1.02
N ALA A 418 12.50 -21.20 2.25
CA ALA A 418 12.29 -22.01 3.44
C ALA A 418 10.90 -22.66 3.45
N LEU A 419 9.83 -21.87 3.18
CA LEU A 419 8.48 -22.37 3.08
C LEU A 419 8.33 -23.48 2.03
N ARG A 420 8.89 -23.29 0.83
CA ARG A 420 8.85 -24.30 -0.23
C ARG A 420 9.63 -25.56 0.15
N GLY A 421 10.81 -25.40 0.72
CA GLY A 421 11.65 -26.52 1.18
C GLY A 421 10.98 -27.35 2.27
N MET A 422 10.18 -26.72 3.13
CA MET A 422 9.37 -27.36 4.16
C MET A 422 8.08 -28.00 3.63
N GLY A 423 7.79 -27.87 2.32
CA GLY A 423 6.58 -28.42 1.70
C GLY A 423 5.35 -27.46 1.76
N TYR A 424 5.50 -26.24 2.28
CA TYR A 424 4.42 -25.25 2.36
C TYR A 424 4.32 -24.42 1.08
N THR A 425 4.14 -25.11 -0.06
CA THR A 425 4.12 -24.48 -1.39
C THR A 425 2.98 -23.48 -1.54
N ALA A 426 1.79 -23.80 -1.05
CA ALA A 426 0.63 -22.91 -1.13
C ALA A 426 0.90 -21.59 -0.37
N GLN A 427 1.50 -21.66 0.81
CA GLN A 427 1.88 -20.46 1.59
C GLN A 427 2.97 -19.65 0.88
N ALA A 428 3.96 -20.33 0.32
CA ALA A 428 5.03 -19.68 -0.44
C ALA A 428 4.49 -18.93 -1.68
N ASP A 429 3.46 -19.47 -2.34
CA ASP A 429 2.81 -18.84 -3.50
C ASP A 429 1.89 -17.67 -3.11
N HIS A 430 1.43 -17.62 -1.86
CA HIS A 430 0.62 -16.54 -1.30
C HIS A 430 1.42 -15.59 -0.40
N TYR A 431 2.74 -15.64 -0.48
CA TYR A 431 3.63 -14.68 0.16
C TYR A 431 4.10 -13.65 -0.86
N THR A 432 3.87 -12.38 -0.59
CA THR A 432 4.24 -11.27 -1.48
C THR A 432 5.21 -10.32 -0.80
N HIS A 433 6.42 -10.24 -1.32
CA HIS A 433 7.30 -9.10 -1.07
C HIS A 433 6.77 -7.89 -1.86
N PHE A 434 6.07 -7.00 -1.16
CA PHE A 434 5.61 -5.74 -1.74
C PHE A 434 6.77 -4.72 -1.67
N GLY A 435 7.77 -4.89 -2.56
CA GLY A 435 8.95 -4.03 -2.62
C GLY A 435 8.62 -2.66 -3.19
N TYR A 436 9.26 -1.62 -2.66
CA TYR A 436 9.15 -0.25 -3.15
C TYR A 436 10.50 0.47 -3.12
N GLU A 437 10.67 1.50 -3.99
CA GLU A 437 11.88 2.32 -4.02
C GLU A 437 11.80 3.51 -3.08
N MET A 438 12.95 4.12 -2.78
CA MET A 438 13.08 5.20 -1.81
C MET A 438 12.38 6.50 -2.22
N VAL A 439 12.16 7.37 -1.21
CA VAL A 439 11.76 8.77 -1.38
C VAL A 439 12.97 9.66 -1.11
N ALA A 440 13.23 10.54 -2.06
CA ALA A 440 14.20 11.62 -1.98
C ALA A 440 13.50 12.98 -2.00
N LEU A 441 14.23 14.07 -1.86
CA LEU A 441 13.71 15.43 -2.05
C LEU A 441 14.20 16.03 -3.36
N THR A 442 13.42 16.92 -3.98
CA THR A 442 14.00 17.85 -4.94
C THR A 442 14.94 18.81 -4.22
N PRO A 443 16.00 19.35 -4.90
CA PRO A 443 16.87 20.35 -4.29
C PRO A 443 16.09 21.55 -3.76
N ARG A 444 15.07 21.99 -4.48
CA ARG A 444 14.17 23.08 -4.03
C ARG A 444 13.48 22.74 -2.71
N CYS A 445 12.89 21.56 -2.61
CA CYS A 445 12.24 21.11 -1.39
C CYS A 445 13.21 21.02 -0.22
N ALA A 446 14.44 20.57 -0.43
CA ALA A 446 15.48 20.53 0.60
C ALA A 446 15.82 21.92 1.14
N VAL A 447 15.96 22.91 0.25
CA VAL A 447 16.15 24.32 0.65
C VAL A 447 14.94 24.86 1.43
N GLU A 448 13.72 24.60 0.97
CA GLU A 448 12.48 24.99 1.65
C GLU A 448 12.35 24.35 3.04
N MET A 449 12.91 23.15 3.23
CA MET A 449 13.01 22.48 4.53
C MET A 449 14.11 23.07 5.44
N GLY A 450 14.92 23.99 4.93
CA GLY A 450 15.97 24.66 5.69
C GLY A 450 17.32 23.92 5.66
N TYR A 451 17.53 23.01 4.73
CA TYR A 451 18.82 22.33 4.56
C TYR A 451 19.79 23.21 3.76
N ASP A 452 21.06 23.13 4.13
CA ASP A 452 22.15 23.74 3.37
C ASP A 452 22.47 22.79 2.20
N VAL A 453 22.19 23.23 0.98
CA VAL A 453 22.34 22.45 -0.26
C VAL A 453 23.50 23.03 -1.06
N SER A 454 24.50 22.19 -1.37
CA SER A 454 25.65 22.61 -2.18
C SER A 454 25.24 23.00 -3.61
N GLU A 455 26.04 23.85 -4.26
CA GLU A 455 25.81 24.22 -5.68
C GLU A 455 25.78 23.00 -6.60
N GLU A 456 26.57 21.97 -6.31
CA GLU A 456 26.57 20.71 -7.06
C GLU A 456 25.23 19.97 -6.87
N ASP A 457 24.74 19.87 -5.63
CA ASP A 457 23.49 19.17 -5.33
C ASP A 457 22.26 19.91 -5.88
N LEU A 458 22.31 21.24 -6.04
CA LEU A 458 21.24 22.00 -6.68
C LEU A 458 21.03 21.60 -8.17
N THR A 459 22.03 21.00 -8.81
CA THR A 459 21.93 20.54 -10.21
C THR A 459 21.43 19.11 -10.35
N ARG A 460 21.31 18.35 -9.25
CA ARG A 460 20.87 16.97 -9.26
C ARG A 460 19.34 16.85 -9.42
N PRO A 461 18.83 15.76 -10.00
CA PRO A 461 17.39 15.54 -10.08
C PRO A 461 16.74 15.36 -8.71
N TYR A 462 17.49 14.87 -7.72
CA TYR A 462 17.05 14.68 -6.35
C TYR A 462 18.23 14.58 -5.38
N ILE A 463 17.94 14.78 -4.09
CA ILE A 463 18.85 14.63 -2.97
C ILE A 463 18.35 13.49 -2.08
N GLU A 464 19.19 12.50 -1.83
CA GLU A 464 18.87 11.39 -0.94
C GLU A 464 18.76 11.86 0.51
N VAL A 465 17.68 11.50 1.17
CA VAL A 465 17.45 11.79 2.59
C VAL A 465 18.15 10.72 3.43
N SER A 466 19.14 11.12 4.23
CA SER A 466 19.88 10.22 5.11
C SER A 466 20.03 10.83 6.50
N GLY A 467 19.37 10.20 7.48
CA GLY A 467 19.49 10.63 8.88
C GLY A 467 20.92 10.56 9.45
N ARG A 468 21.80 9.72 8.85
CA ARG A 468 23.22 9.64 9.25
C ARG A 468 24.06 10.83 8.79
N LYS A 469 23.65 11.48 7.70
CA LYS A 469 24.36 12.63 7.11
C LYS A 469 23.76 13.98 7.51
N GLY A 470 22.82 14.03 8.46
CA GLY A 470 22.15 15.26 8.88
C GLY A 470 21.01 15.73 7.95
N PHE A 471 20.77 15.04 6.83
CA PHE A 471 19.67 15.30 5.89
C PHE A 471 18.46 14.41 6.17
N GLY A 472 18.00 14.38 7.40
CA GLY A 472 16.84 13.56 7.79
C GLY A 472 15.59 14.41 7.89
N VAL A 473 14.63 14.26 6.95
CA VAL A 473 13.35 14.98 7.02
C VAL A 473 12.40 14.24 7.94
N LYS A 474 12.14 14.82 9.12
CA LYS A 474 11.16 14.28 10.07
C LYS A 474 9.76 14.34 9.45
N ALA A 475 9.00 13.28 9.62
CA ALA A 475 7.68 13.13 8.99
C ALA A 475 6.70 14.22 9.43
N ASP A 476 6.66 14.52 10.72
CA ASP A 476 5.76 15.54 11.26
C ASP A 476 6.13 16.95 10.79
N ASP A 477 7.42 17.30 10.69
CA ASP A 477 7.86 18.60 10.16
C ASP A 477 7.39 18.79 8.70
N LEU A 478 7.45 17.72 7.90
CA LEU A 478 6.94 17.74 6.52
C LEU A 478 5.43 17.93 6.49
N ILE A 479 4.69 17.19 7.30
CA ILE A 479 3.22 17.30 7.40
C ILE A 479 2.82 18.69 7.87
N ASP A 480 3.48 19.23 8.88
CA ASP A 480 3.19 20.57 9.43
C ASP A 480 3.43 21.66 8.38
N LYS A 481 4.51 21.58 7.61
CA LYS A 481 4.77 22.51 6.51
C LYS A 481 3.73 22.41 5.40
N LEU A 482 3.30 21.20 5.03
CA LEU A 482 2.22 21.01 4.07
C LEU A 482 0.92 21.66 4.56
N ILE A 483 0.55 21.41 5.81
CA ILE A 483 -0.66 21.99 6.42
C ILE A 483 -0.57 23.51 6.46
N ALA A 484 0.57 24.06 6.89
CA ALA A 484 0.77 25.51 6.95
C ALA A 484 0.68 26.18 5.56
N ALA A 485 1.30 25.59 4.54
CA ALA A 485 1.21 26.06 3.16
C ALA A 485 -0.23 26.03 2.63
N THR A 486 -0.94 24.92 2.86
CA THR A 486 -2.34 24.76 2.47
C THR A 486 -3.24 25.73 3.24
N ARG A 487 -2.98 25.94 4.54
CA ARG A 487 -3.76 26.89 5.35
C ARG A 487 -3.65 28.31 4.82
N ALA A 488 -2.47 28.74 4.41
CA ALA A 488 -2.28 30.07 3.80
C ALA A 488 -3.13 30.24 2.52
N GLU A 489 -3.23 29.21 1.69
CA GLU A 489 -4.09 29.22 0.49
C GLU A 489 -5.59 29.26 0.83
N VAL A 490 -6.01 28.50 1.84
CA VAL A 490 -7.40 28.47 2.31
C VAL A 490 -7.80 29.84 2.88
N ASP A 491 -6.94 30.44 3.70
CA ASP A 491 -7.19 31.77 4.30
C ASP A 491 -7.26 32.89 3.26
N ALA A 492 -6.47 32.79 2.17
CA ALA A 492 -6.51 33.76 1.07
C ALA A 492 -7.84 33.72 0.29
N ARG A 493 -8.53 32.58 0.29
CA ARG A 493 -9.78 32.38 -0.48
C ARG A 493 -11.06 32.49 0.34
N GLN A 494 -10.99 32.26 1.64
CA GLN A 494 -12.13 32.23 2.55
C GLN A 494 -12.02 33.33 3.60
N THR A 495 -12.91 34.33 3.57
CA THR A 495 -13.04 35.36 4.59
C THR A 495 -14.23 35.03 5.50
N GLY A 496 -13.99 34.78 6.81
CA GLY A 496 -15.05 34.46 7.77
C GLY A 496 -14.60 34.64 9.23
N GLY A 497 -15.55 34.71 10.17
CA GLY A 497 -15.32 34.92 11.60
C GLY A 497 -14.72 33.72 12.36
N ALA A 498 -14.62 33.81 13.68
CA ALA A 498 -13.95 32.84 14.57
C ALA A 498 -14.49 31.40 14.47
N ASP A 499 -15.80 31.20 14.24
CA ASP A 499 -16.41 29.88 14.08
C ASP A 499 -15.94 29.16 12.78
N ALA A 500 -15.41 29.94 11.82
CA ALA A 500 -14.82 29.39 10.59
C ALA A 500 -13.36 28.93 10.77
N GLU A 501 -12.73 29.23 11.88
CA GLU A 501 -11.29 28.93 12.13
C GLU A 501 -11.01 27.44 12.18
N SER A 502 -11.74 26.68 13.01
CA SER A 502 -11.61 25.22 13.08
C SER A 502 -11.99 24.53 11.75
N GLY A 503 -12.96 25.08 11.03
CA GLY A 503 -13.34 24.61 9.72
C GLY A 503 -12.21 24.78 8.69
N ARG A 504 -11.57 25.95 8.65
CA ARG A 504 -10.44 26.22 7.75
C ARG A 504 -9.23 25.34 8.06
N GLN A 505 -8.96 25.11 9.35
CA GLN A 505 -7.88 24.21 9.77
C GLN A 505 -8.13 22.79 9.28
N ARG A 506 -9.34 22.25 9.48
CA ARG A 506 -9.71 20.91 9.00
C ARG A 506 -9.62 20.81 7.48
N ILE A 507 -10.08 21.80 6.74
CA ILE A 507 -9.97 21.83 5.28
C ILE A 507 -8.51 21.80 4.86
N ALA A 508 -7.65 22.59 5.50
CA ALA A 508 -6.22 22.63 5.19
C ALA A 508 -5.54 21.28 5.47
N GLU A 509 -5.87 20.62 6.57
CA GLU A 509 -5.39 19.29 6.91
C GLU A 509 -5.84 18.25 5.86
N GLN A 510 -7.12 18.21 5.49
CA GLN A 510 -7.65 17.30 4.48
C GLN A 510 -6.98 17.47 3.12
N ILE A 511 -6.72 18.71 2.69
CA ILE A 511 -6.04 19.00 1.43
C ILE A 511 -4.56 18.59 1.52
N ALA A 512 -3.86 18.94 2.59
CA ALA A 512 -2.44 18.65 2.77
C ALA A 512 -2.18 17.14 2.82
N ILE A 513 -2.96 16.40 3.61
CA ILE A 513 -2.85 14.94 3.71
C ILE A 513 -3.23 14.27 2.38
N GLY A 514 -4.31 14.73 1.73
CA GLY A 514 -4.71 14.26 0.41
C GLY A 514 -3.61 14.48 -0.65
N ALA A 515 -2.96 15.63 -0.64
CA ALA A 515 -1.84 15.95 -1.51
C ALA A 515 -0.64 15.01 -1.27
N LEU A 516 -0.26 14.80 -0.01
CA LEU A 516 0.84 13.93 0.38
C LEU A 516 0.56 12.47 -0.02
N ARG A 517 -0.61 11.93 0.35
CA ARG A 517 -0.98 10.55 0.04
C ARG A 517 -1.00 10.33 -1.47
N TYR A 518 -1.64 11.22 -2.23
CA TYR A 518 -1.70 11.11 -3.68
C TYR A 518 -0.32 11.17 -4.32
N PHE A 519 0.55 12.09 -3.86
CA PHE A 519 1.91 12.22 -4.37
C PHE A 519 2.72 10.94 -4.20
N MET A 520 2.59 10.27 -3.04
CA MET A 520 3.28 9.00 -2.77
C MET A 520 2.73 7.82 -3.60
N LEU A 521 1.45 7.88 -4.01
CA LEU A 521 0.74 6.79 -4.68
C LEU A 521 0.73 6.90 -6.21
N LYS A 522 0.90 8.09 -6.79
CA LYS A 522 0.83 8.28 -8.25
C LYS A 522 1.98 7.64 -9.03
N PHE A 523 3.11 7.41 -8.38
CA PHE A 523 4.27 6.77 -8.98
C PHE A 523 4.22 5.25 -8.72
N THR A 524 4.71 4.48 -9.69
CA THR A 524 4.86 3.04 -9.49
C THR A 524 5.80 2.76 -8.33
N ARG A 525 5.57 1.66 -7.61
CA ARG A 525 6.37 1.29 -6.44
C ARG A 525 7.87 1.14 -6.75
N ASN A 526 8.21 0.77 -7.99
CA ASN A 526 9.60 0.61 -8.45
C ASN A 526 10.28 1.92 -8.89
N SER A 527 9.62 3.07 -8.72
CA SER A 527 10.17 4.38 -9.07
C SER A 527 10.70 5.08 -7.83
N VAL A 528 11.91 5.66 -7.92
CA VAL A 528 12.40 6.63 -6.93
C VAL A 528 11.52 7.88 -7.02
N ILE A 529 11.06 8.39 -5.89
CA ILE A 529 10.25 9.61 -5.81
C ILE A 529 11.12 10.77 -5.36
N ALA A 530 11.11 11.87 -6.11
CA ALA A 530 11.63 13.16 -5.66
C ALA A 530 10.48 14.03 -5.17
N PHE A 531 10.30 14.13 -3.85
CA PHE A 531 9.21 14.90 -3.25
C PHE A 531 9.43 16.40 -3.37
N ASP A 532 8.36 17.13 -3.68
CA ASP A 532 8.33 18.58 -3.80
C ASP A 532 6.99 19.15 -3.35
N PHE A 533 7.02 20.20 -2.52
CA PHE A 533 5.81 20.84 -2.00
C PHE A 533 4.94 21.46 -3.07
N LYS A 534 5.55 22.19 -4.02
CA LYS A 534 4.82 22.87 -5.09
C LYS A 534 4.12 21.88 -6.00
N ASP A 535 4.79 20.77 -6.32
CA ASP A 535 4.23 19.74 -7.19
C ASP A 535 3.12 18.94 -6.48
N ALA A 536 3.25 18.71 -5.16
CA ALA A 536 2.25 18.00 -4.38
C ALA A 536 0.97 18.82 -4.16
N LEU A 537 1.12 20.14 -3.88
CA LEU A 537 0.01 21.04 -3.57
C LEU A 537 -0.62 21.72 -4.80
N SER A 538 -0.14 21.44 -6.01
CA SER A 538 -0.70 22.02 -7.24
C SER A 538 -2.18 21.66 -7.41
N PHE A 539 -3.00 22.64 -7.82
CA PHE A 539 -4.40 22.44 -8.22
C PHE A 539 -4.54 22.07 -9.70
N GLU A 540 -3.43 21.90 -10.41
CA GLU A 540 -3.38 21.52 -11.81
C GLU A 540 -2.57 20.24 -11.98
N GLY A 541 -2.97 19.43 -12.96
CA GLY A 541 -2.29 18.17 -13.26
C GLY A 541 -2.61 17.03 -12.31
N GLU A 542 -1.75 16.04 -12.25
CA GLU A 542 -1.92 14.77 -11.52
C GLU A 542 -1.62 14.95 -10.02
N THR A 543 -2.58 15.52 -9.28
CA THR A 543 -2.42 15.87 -7.86
C THR A 543 -3.67 15.54 -7.04
N GLY A 544 -3.48 15.35 -5.71
CA GLY A 544 -4.57 15.15 -4.75
C GLY A 544 -5.57 16.31 -4.75
N PRO A 545 -5.10 17.57 -4.60
CA PRO A 545 -5.98 18.75 -4.61
C PRO A 545 -6.84 18.88 -5.87
N TYR A 546 -6.31 18.51 -7.05
CA TYR A 546 -7.09 18.50 -8.28
C TYR A 546 -8.30 17.57 -8.21
N ILE A 547 -8.10 16.35 -7.67
CA ILE A 547 -9.18 15.36 -7.55
C ILE A 547 -10.17 15.77 -6.47
N GLN A 548 -9.69 16.24 -5.32
CA GLN A 548 -10.53 16.75 -4.24
C GLN A 548 -11.41 17.91 -4.73
N TYR A 549 -10.85 18.81 -5.54
CA TYR A 549 -11.60 19.91 -6.14
C TYR A 549 -12.71 19.44 -7.10
N ALA A 550 -12.48 18.35 -7.86
CA ALA A 550 -13.53 17.75 -8.70
C ALA A 550 -14.71 17.23 -7.85
N VAL A 551 -14.43 16.62 -6.69
CA VAL A 551 -15.47 16.19 -5.73
C VAL A 551 -16.25 17.38 -5.19
N VAL A 552 -15.57 18.44 -4.73
CA VAL A 552 -16.23 19.66 -4.23
C VAL A 552 -17.09 20.31 -5.30
N ARG A 553 -16.60 20.37 -6.55
CA ARG A 553 -17.36 20.86 -7.69
C ARG A 553 -18.62 20.04 -7.92
N ALA A 554 -18.53 18.71 -7.90
CA ALA A 554 -19.67 17.81 -8.07
C ALA A 554 -20.71 18.00 -6.95
N ARG A 555 -20.29 18.06 -5.67
CA ARG A 555 -21.17 18.35 -4.54
C ARG A 555 -21.91 19.71 -4.71
N ASN A 556 -21.21 20.71 -5.21
CA ASN A 556 -21.78 22.05 -5.44
C ASN A 556 -22.88 22.08 -6.52
N ILE A 557 -22.88 21.15 -7.49
CA ILE A 557 -23.97 21.00 -8.46
C ILE A 557 -25.28 20.70 -7.72
N PHE A 558 -25.26 19.70 -6.84
CA PHE A 558 -26.44 19.26 -6.09
C PHE A 558 -26.89 20.31 -5.09
N ARG A 559 -25.96 20.92 -4.35
CA ARG A 559 -26.28 22.01 -3.41
C ARG A 559 -26.96 23.18 -4.09
N LYS A 560 -26.43 23.64 -5.25
CA LYS A 560 -27.03 24.75 -6.03
C LYS A 560 -28.32 24.36 -6.75
N GLY A 561 -28.44 23.09 -7.13
CA GLY A 561 -29.61 22.51 -7.77
C GLY A 561 -30.77 22.21 -6.81
N GLY A 562 -30.54 22.30 -5.48
CA GLY A 562 -31.56 22.00 -4.47
C GLY A 562 -32.00 20.53 -4.44
N THR A 563 -31.10 19.61 -4.83
CA THR A 563 -31.32 18.16 -4.87
C THR A 563 -30.15 17.40 -4.26
N THR A 564 -30.25 16.08 -4.16
CA THR A 564 -29.16 15.21 -3.71
C THR A 564 -28.73 14.25 -4.82
N PRO A 565 -27.51 13.70 -4.76
CA PRO A 565 -27.06 12.66 -5.70
C PRO A 565 -28.01 11.45 -5.75
N GLU A 566 -28.47 10.99 -4.58
CA GLU A 566 -29.37 9.85 -4.45
C GLU A 566 -30.74 10.12 -5.09
N ALA A 567 -31.29 11.34 -4.87
CA ALA A 567 -32.55 11.76 -5.48
C ALA A 567 -32.43 11.83 -7.01
N ALA A 568 -31.32 12.38 -7.53
CA ALA A 568 -31.06 12.46 -8.96
C ALA A 568 -30.96 11.06 -9.61
N LEU A 569 -30.28 10.10 -8.94
CA LEU A 569 -30.20 8.72 -9.40
C LEU A 569 -31.57 8.02 -9.36
N ALA A 570 -32.37 8.23 -8.32
CA ALA A 570 -33.69 7.65 -8.17
C ALA A 570 -34.66 8.17 -9.23
N GLU A 571 -34.62 9.46 -9.53
CA GLU A 571 -35.43 10.10 -10.58
C GLU A 571 -35.09 9.56 -11.97
N PHE A 572 -33.79 9.28 -12.20
CA PHE A 572 -33.29 8.76 -13.47
C PHE A 572 -33.49 7.24 -13.65
N ALA A 573 -33.67 6.46 -12.60
CA ALA A 573 -33.61 4.99 -12.62
C ALA A 573 -34.51 4.27 -13.65
N GLY A 574 -35.56 4.91 -14.13
CA GLY A 574 -36.47 4.37 -15.17
C GLY A 574 -36.30 4.98 -16.55
N ALA A 575 -35.39 5.94 -16.73
CA ALA A 575 -35.28 6.70 -17.98
C ALA A 575 -34.44 5.99 -19.04
N ASP A 576 -34.69 6.25 -20.31
CA ASP A 576 -33.87 5.77 -21.43
C ASP A 576 -32.71 6.77 -21.67
N ALA A 577 -31.51 6.30 -21.38
CA ALA A 577 -30.28 7.06 -21.63
C ALA A 577 -29.83 7.04 -23.10
N GLY A 578 -30.35 6.12 -23.91
CA GLY A 578 -29.85 5.87 -25.27
C GLY A 578 -29.83 7.10 -26.18
N ALA A 579 -30.89 7.93 -26.08
CA ALA A 579 -31.00 9.15 -26.86
C ALA A 579 -29.92 10.20 -26.59
N TYR A 580 -29.37 10.23 -25.37
CA TYR A 580 -28.35 11.21 -24.93
C TYR A 580 -26.90 10.74 -25.13
N LEU A 581 -26.71 9.50 -25.53
CA LEU A 581 -25.39 8.85 -25.68
C LEU A 581 -24.98 8.68 -27.16
N THR A 582 -25.59 9.49 -28.06
CA THR A 582 -25.30 9.47 -29.49
C THR A 582 -24.64 10.78 -29.94
N GLY A 583 -23.93 10.75 -31.06
CA GLY A 583 -23.19 11.89 -31.57
C GLY A 583 -21.99 12.27 -30.72
N GLU A 584 -21.26 13.31 -31.14
CA GLU A 584 -19.99 13.70 -30.49
C GLU A 584 -20.13 14.02 -28.99
N ALA A 585 -21.17 14.76 -28.60
CA ALA A 585 -21.45 15.08 -27.20
C ALA A 585 -21.83 13.83 -26.40
N GLY A 586 -22.55 12.89 -27.01
CA GLY A 586 -22.90 11.63 -26.38
C GLY A 586 -21.71 10.68 -26.19
N GLU A 587 -20.74 10.68 -27.10
CA GLU A 587 -19.50 9.91 -26.97
C GLU A 587 -18.66 10.35 -25.77
N ASP A 588 -18.53 11.66 -25.53
CA ASP A 588 -17.81 12.19 -24.36
C ASP A 588 -18.48 11.77 -23.05
N ILE A 589 -19.83 11.86 -22.99
CA ILE A 589 -20.58 11.44 -21.80
C ILE A 589 -20.43 9.91 -21.61
N TRP A 590 -20.52 9.14 -22.69
CA TRP A 590 -20.35 7.70 -22.63
C TRP A 590 -18.95 7.30 -22.13
N ALA A 591 -17.90 7.99 -22.57
CA ALA A 591 -16.55 7.78 -22.07
C ALA A 591 -16.46 7.96 -20.54
N LEU A 592 -17.12 9.01 -19.99
CA LEU A 592 -17.18 9.23 -18.54
C LEU A 592 -17.91 8.08 -17.80
N TRP A 593 -19.03 7.59 -18.34
CA TRP A 593 -19.76 6.44 -17.78
C TRP A 593 -18.91 5.18 -17.78
N LEU A 594 -18.19 4.92 -18.87
CA LEU A 594 -17.26 3.81 -18.98
C LEU A 594 -16.10 3.92 -17.99
N ARG A 595 -15.58 5.14 -17.77
CA ARG A 595 -14.54 5.40 -16.79
C ARG A 595 -15.05 5.10 -15.37
N ALA A 596 -16.21 5.62 -15.02
CA ALA A 596 -16.85 5.36 -13.73
C ALA A 596 -17.06 3.83 -13.48
N ALA A 597 -17.45 3.11 -14.52
CA ALA A 597 -17.66 1.66 -14.46
C ALA A 597 -16.40 0.79 -14.30
N ARG A 598 -15.20 1.36 -14.41
CA ARG A 598 -13.92 0.60 -14.33
C ARG A 598 -13.42 0.37 -12.91
N ARG A 599 -14.02 0.99 -11.90
CA ARG A 599 -13.54 0.94 -10.50
C ARG A 599 -13.17 -0.48 -10.05
N THR A 600 -14.07 -1.45 -10.23
CA THR A 600 -13.84 -2.82 -9.79
C THR A 600 -12.71 -3.52 -10.56
N LEU A 601 -12.58 -3.26 -11.85
CA LEU A 601 -11.45 -3.78 -12.65
C LEU A 601 -10.11 -3.21 -12.16
N VAL A 602 -10.08 -1.92 -11.83
CA VAL A 602 -8.88 -1.28 -11.30
C VAL A 602 -8.53 -1.84 -9.91
N LEU A 603 -9.52 -2.11 -9.07
CA LEU A 603 -9.33 -2.78 -7.77
C LEU A 603 -8.65 -4.15 -7.97
N GLU A 604 -9.19 -4.98 -8.84
CA GLU A 604 -8.63 -6.30 -9.14
C GLU A 604 -7.21 -6.20 -9.71
N GLN A 605 -6.96 -5.26 -10.60
CA GLN A 605 -5.64 -5.00 -11.17
C GLN A 605 -4.63 -4.59 -10.09
N CYS A 606 -4.99 -3.65 -9.19
CA CYS A 606 -4.12 -3.22 -8.10
C CYS A 606 -3.73 -4.38 -7.20
N ILE A 607 -4.69 -5.23 -6.84
CA ILE A 607 -4.44 -6.40 -5.97
C ILE A 607 -3.56 -7.43 -6.69
N ALA A 608 -3.90 -7.79 -7.93
CA ALA A 608 -3.16 -8.80 -8.70
C ALA A 608 -1.70 -8.40 -8.98
N THR A 609 -1.43 -7.11 -9.15
CA THR A 609 -0.08 -6.60 -9.45
C THR A 609 0.62 -6.00 -8.21
N SER A 610 -0.08 -5.90 -7.08
CA SER A 610 0.38 -5.16 -5.89
C SER A 610 0.81 -3.73 -6.22
N GLU A 611 0.05 -3.02 -7.12
CA GLU A 611 0.43 -1.69 -7.62
C GLU A 611 -0.71 -0.68 -7.44
N PRO A 612 -0.73 0.08 -6.33
CA PRO A 612 -1.74 1.11 -6.06
C PRO A 612 -1.74 2.29 -7.05
N ALA A 613 -0.66 2.50 -7.81
CA ALA A 613 -0.57 3.60 -8.77
C ALA A 613 -1.66 3.53 -9.87
N TYR A 614 -2.16 2.35 -10.19
CA TYR A 614 -3.30 2.21 -11.11
C TYR A 614 -4.56 2.88 -10.57
N LEU A 615 -4.80 2.79 -9.24
CA LEU A 615 -5.94 3.45 -8.60
C LEU A 615 -5.78 4.98 -8.61
N ALA A 616 -4.58 5.47 -8.27
CA ALA A 616 -4.28 6.90 -8.30
C ALA A 616 -4.49 7.48 -9.70
N LYS A 617 -3.99 6.80 -10.72
CA LYS A 617 -4.17 7.18 -12.13
C LYS A 617 -5.66 7.17 -12.54
N HIS A 618 -6.40 6.15 -12.12
CA HIS A 618 -7.85 6.06 -12.38
C HIS A 618 -8.61 7.21 -11.72
N ALA A 619 -8.30 7.55 -10.48
CA ALA A 619 -8.90 8.69 -9.77
C ALA A 619 -8.69 10.02 -10.51
N PHE A 620 -7.46 10.26 -10.96
CA PHE A 620 -7.14 11.46 -11.75
C PHE A 620 -7.90 11.51 -13.08
N GLN A 621 -7.89 10.40 -13.83
CA GLN A 621 -8.58 10.33 -15.12
C GLN A 621 -10.10 10.53 -14.97
N LEU A 622 -10.70 9.94 -13.93
CA LEU A 622 -12.13 10.13 -13.64
C LEU A 622 -12.43 11.59 -13.29
N ALA A 623 -11.60 12.23 -12.46
CA ALA A 623 -11.73 13.65 -12.14
C ALA A 623 -11.56 14.56 -13.37
N GLN A 624 -10.61 14.23 -14.25
CA GLN A 624 -10.37 14.99 -15.48
C GLN A 624 -11.54 14.88 -16.45
N GLU A 625 -12.05 13.66 -16.68
CA GLU A 625 -13.20 13.44 -17.55
C GLU A 625 -14.47 14.09 -16.98
N PHE A 626 -14.68 14.05 -15.65
CA PHE A 626 -15.75 14.77 -14.99
C PHE A 626 -15.61 16.30 -15.13
N ASN A 627 -14.43 16.85 -14.95
CA ASN A 627 -14.20 18.29 -15.14
C ASN A 627 -14.47 18.73 -16.59
N ASN A 628 -14.07 17.92 -17.58
CA ASN A 628 -14.39 18.17 -18.98
C ASN A 628 -15.90 18.14 -19.24
N PHE A 629 -16.60 17.15 -18.70
CA PHE A 629 -18.07 17.05 -18.75
C PHE A 629 -18.73 18.29 -18.13
N TYR A 630 -18.30 18.71 -16.93
CA TYR A 630 -18.82 19.90 -16.25
C TYR A 630 -18.65 21.19 -17.08
N HIS A 631 -17.53 21.34 -17.78
CA HIS A 631 -17.28 22.52 -18.62
C HIS A 631 -18.09 22.52 -19.92
N LYS A 632 -18.34 21.35 -20.50
CA LYS A 632 -19.09 21.22 -21.76
C LYS A 632 -20.62 21.29 -21.57
N HIS A 633 -21.13 20.86 -20.42
CA HIS A 633 -22.57 20.72 -20.18
C HIS A 633 -23.04 21.63 -19.04
N HIS A 634 -23.93 22.55 -19.37
CA HIS A 634 -24.52 23.50 -18.41
C HIS A 634 -25.66 22.86 -17.62
N ILE A 635 -25.35 21.94 -16.70
CA ILE A 635 -26.29 21.04 -16.00
C ILE A 635 -27.47 21.78 -15.35
N LEU A 636 -27.20 22.88 -14.61
CA LEU A 636 -28.21 23.58 -13.83
C LEU A 636 -29.15 24.45 -14.70
N THR A 637 -28.67 24.89 -15.84
CA THR A 637 -29.40 25.76 -16.78
C THR A 637 -29.96 24.99 -17.99
N GLU A 638 -29.86 23.64 -17.99
CA GLU A 638 -30.45 22.79 -19.00
C GLU A 638 -31.99 22.96 -18.97
N GLU A 639 -32.56 23.25 -20.14
CA GLU A 639 -34.01 23.55 -20.29
C GLU A 639 -34.84 22.28 -20.51
N ASP A 640 -34.28 21.24 -21.16
CA ASP A 640 -34.96 19.96 -21.30
C ASP A 640 -34.91 19.18 -19.96
N PRO A 641 -36.05 18.97 -19.30
CA PRO A 641 -36.11 18.30 -18.01
C PRO A 641 -35.52 16.89 -18.03
N ALA A 642 -35.79 16.12 -19.10
CA ALA A 642 -35.34 14.74 -19.20
C ALA A 642 -33.77 14.68 -19.37
N ARG A 643 -33.22 15.56 -20.19
CA ARG A 643 -31.81 15.71 -20.37
C ARG A 643 -31.12 16.21 -19.07
N LYS A 644 -31.74 17.18 -18.38
CA LYS A 644 -31.26 17.67 -17.09
C LYS A 644 -31.16 16.56 -16.06
N THR A 645 -32.19 15.72 -15.95
CA THR A 645 -32.17 14.54 -15.06
C THR A 645 -31.05 13.58 -15.44
N PHE A 646 -30.81 13.32 -16.72
CA PHE A 646 -29.69 12.51 -17.19
C PHE A 646 -28.31 13.11 -16.85
N LEU A 647 -28.11 14.43 -17.04
CA LEU A 647 -26.88 15.12 -16.70
C LEU A 647 -26.62 15.12 -15.19
N LEU A 648 -27.67 15.30 -14.37
CA LEU A 648 -27.58 15.18 -12.91
C LEU A 648 -27.21 13.75 -12.48
N ALA A 649 -27.80 12.72 -13.10
CA ALA A 649 -27.45 11.34 -12.83
C ALA A 649 -25.98 11.04 -13.21
N THR A 650 -25.49 11.60 -14.32
CA THR A 650 -24.07 11.50 -14.73
C THR A 650 -23.16 12.13 -13.68
N ALA A 651 -23.50 13.32 -13.18
CA ALA A 651 -22.74 13.98 -12.10
C ALA A 651 -22.80 13.19 -10.79
N ALA A 652 -23.94 12.58 -10.46
CA ALA A 652 -24.13 11.79 -9.24
C ALA A 652 -23.27 10.50 -9.25
N VAL A 653 -23.26 9.77 -10.38
CA VAL A 653 -22.40 8.60 -10.55
C VAL A 653 -20.92 8.99 -10.45
N SER A 654 -20.53 10.07 -11.14
CA SER A 654 -19.13 10.53 -11.09
C SER A 654 -18.70 10.88 -9.67
N LEU A 655 -19.56 11.57 -8.90
CA LEU A 655 -19.31 11.90 -7.51
C LEU A 655 -19.19 10.65 -6.63
N ARG A 656 -20.11 9.70 -6.76
CA ARG A 656 -20.11 8.43 -6.03
C ARG A 656 -18.80 7.68 -6.26
N GLU A 657 -18.40 7.52 -7.51
CA GLU A 657 -17.19 6.77 -7.86
C GLU A 657 -15.91 7.50 -7.42
N LEU A 658 -15.87 8.84 -7.51
CA LEU A 658 -14.72 9.64 -7.02
C LEU A 658 -14.56 9.50 -5.50
N ILE A 659 -15.65 9.61 -4.72
CA ILE A 659 -15.63 9.45 -3.27
C ILE A 659 -15.12 8.06 -2.89
N GLU A 660 -15.60 7.02 -3.53
CA GLU A 660 -15.21 5.65 -3.26
C GLU A 660 -13.74 5.41 -3.56
N VAL A 661 -13.26 5.85 -4.72
CA VAL A 661 -11.85 5.70 -5.11
C VAL A 661 -10.93 6.49 -4.17
N LEU A 662 -11.31 7.71 -3.76
CA LEU A 662 -10.57 8.49 -2.79
C LEU A 662 -10.54 7.82 -1.42
N SER A 663 -11.62 7.19 -0.98
CA SER A 663 -11.65 6.44 0.28
C SER A 663 -10.65 5.27 0.28
N TRP A 664 -10.49 4.58 -0.85
CA TRP A 664 -9.49 3.52 -1.01
C TRP A 664 -8.05 4.05 -1.05
N LEU A 665 -7.85 5.28 -1.54
CA LEU A 665 -6.56 5.98 -1.45
C LEU A 665 -6.29 6.55 -0.05
N GLY A 666 -7.27 6.49 0.86
CA GLY A 666 -7.20 7.11 2.18
C GLY A 666 -7.22 8.64 2.12
N ILE A 667 -7.87 9.21 1.11
CA ILE A 667 -7.94 10.65 0.88
C ILE A 667 -9.36 11.14 1.19
N GLU A 668 -9.48 11.98 2.21
CA GLU A 668 -10.72 12.69 2.48
C GLU A 668 -10.92 13.84 1.51
N SER A 669 -12.17 14.14 1.17
CA SER A 669 -12.50 15.31 0.35
C SER A 669 -13.19 16.36 1.21
N PRO A 670 -12.68 17.61 1.27
CA PRO A 670 -13.30 18.68 2.03
C PRO A 670 -14.67 19.05 1.45
N GLU A 671 -15.50 19.71 2.26
CA GLU A 671 -16.80 20.19 1.80
C GLU A 671 -16.69 21.43 0.90
N ALA A 672 -15.62 22.19 1.05
CA ALA A 672 -15.33 23.40 0.29
C ALA A 672 -13.82 23.55 0.04
N MET A 673 -13.46 24.15 -1.10
CA MET A 673 -12.07 24.48 -1.47
C MET A 673 -12.04 25.86 -2.13
#